data_0b914776c5f0f60912b737cc6f352ec8
#
_entry.id   0b914776c5f0f60912b737cc6f352ec8
#
_cell.length_a   1.000
_cell.length_b   1.000
_cell.length_c   1.000
_cell.angle_alpha   90.00
_cell.angle_beta   90.00
_cell.angle_gamma   90.00
#
_symmetry.space_group_name_H-M   'P 1'
#
loop_
_entity.id
_entity.type
_entity.pdbx_description
1 polymer ?
#
loop_
_entity_poly.entity_id
_entity_poly.type
_entity_poly.pdbx_seq_one_letter_code
_entity_poly.pdbx_strand_id
1 'polypeptide(L)'
;MGIQREEHIDLSAPQILQAMAEEDRPLLLREILHRLGLQKERRQEAREFLRDLAEGGKIVRIRGNRYGLPSKMNLIVGKVKTHPDGYGFVIPEAEGEEDIFISPRNLKEAMHGDRVVARVESIRRKGKEGSVIRILERKTRKVVGKFMRAKNYSYVTPEDERILQEVFISEGETKRARPNQIVVAEITRYPTGRARPEGRITHILGYPDDPEIEPQIIIHKYDLPHRFTSAALKEAQNLPSTPPADEYKGRVDLRGIPTFTIDGENARDFDDAVSIERDKDGGVKLYVSISDVSHYVKEETALDNEAYSRGTSVYFPDRAIPMFPTELSNEICCLHPRVDRLTLTAELRYERNGQRKGVQFYPSVIRSDERLTYTLVREILLEEDAELKRKFEYLLPSLELMAELCQELRRRRTERGAIDFDLPEPEVILNLQGETEDVIRAERNLAHQMIEEFMIAANEAVAHFMEDKGFPFIYRIHEPPKKEAVDEFRRFISNLGYKSMRPDHGLKRVADHSPKEFLRVLSEVKGRPEERVINEILLRSMKWAKYSAKNLGHFGLASDGYTHFTSPIRRYPDLIVHRLLKQVLSEKEVKISDEGLGNKADHLSERERVAMEAEREILNRYRVRFMRDKIGEEFEGIVSGVTAFGFFVELKDVFVEGLVRVTSLHDDYYQYHEKKYCLIGERTHKTFRIGDEIRVRVDRVDVERRHIDFGIVEKIGKGKGDAGTGVTG
;
A
#
# COMPACT_ATOMS: atom_id res chain seq x y z
N MET A 1 -29.27 -1.44 59.11
CA MET A 1 -27.82 -1.33 58.78
C MET A 1 -27.68 -1.71 57.31
N GLY A 2 -27.68 -0.71 56.46
CA GLY A 2 -27.54 -0.90 55.00
C GLY A 2 -26.05 -0.87 54.65
N ILE A 3 -25.59 -1.97 54.07
CA ILE A 3 -24.25 -2.05 53.47
C ILE A 3 -24.39 -1.35 52.11
N GLN A 4 -23.87 -0.11 52.01
CA GLN A 4 -23.64 0.51 50.72
C GLN A 4 -22.57 -0.30 50.02
N ARG A 5 -22.92 -0.92 48.89
CA ARG A 5 -21.97 -1.44 47.92
C ARG A 5 -21.22 -0.26 47.35
N GLU A 6 -19.93 -0.12 47.71
CA GLU A 6 -19.00 0.75 47.01
C GLU A 6 -18.88 0.24 45.56
N GLU A 7 -19.44 0.96 44.64
CA GLU A 7 -19.16 0.78 43.22
C GLU A 7 -17.69 1.06 42.97
N HIS A 8 -16.91 0.05 42.69
CA HIS A 8 -15.54 0.20 42.25
C HIS A 8 -15.59 0.90 40.86
N ILE A 9 -15.43 2.21 40.83
CA ILE A 9 -15.24 2.98 39.61
C ILE A 9 -13.84 2.67 39.11
N ASP A 10 -13.71 1.82 38.11
CA ASP A 10 -12.44 1.57 37.41
C ASP A 10 -12.00 2.81 36.65
N LEU A 11 -10.71 3.19 36.81
CA LEU A 11 -10.11 4.28 36.07
C LEU A 11 -10.02 3.90 34.58
N SER A 12 -10.77 4.59 33.74
CA SER A 12 -10.73 4.37 32.30
C SER A 12 -10.36 5.66 31.52
N ALA A 13 -9.67 5.49 30.40
CA ALA A 13 -9.29 6.60 29.55
C ALA A 13 -10.48 7.43 29.07
N PRO A 14 -11.63 6.85 28.63
CA PRO A 14 -12.80 7.61 28.22
C PRO A 14 -13.34 8.51 29.34
N GLN A 15 -13.43 8.02 30.58
CA GLN A 15 -13.94 8.81 31.71
C GLN A 15 -13.06 10.01 32.02
N ILE A 16 -11.73 9.83 32.02
CA ILE A 16 -10.79 10.93 32.24
C ILE A 16 -10.88 11.96 31.10
N LEU A 17 -10.90 11.50 29.86
CA LEU A 17 -11.00 12.40 28.71
C LEU A 17 -12.32 13.15 28.70
N GLN A 18 -13.43 12.51 29.05
CA GLN A 18 -14.73 13.15 29.19
C GLN A 18 -14.73 14.22 30.29
N ALA A 19 -14.23 13.89 31.50
CA ALA A 19 -14.12 14.86 32.61
C ALA A 19 -13.24 16.06 32.24
N MET A 20 -12.23 15.88 31.39
CA MET A 20 -11.39 16.96 30.87
C MET A 20 -12.05 17.71 29.71
N ALA A 21 -12.93 17.06 28.95
CA ALA A 21 -13.66 17.69 27.84
C ALA A 21 -14.71 18.69 28.31
N GLU A 22 -15.23 18.54 29.50
CA GLU A 22 -16.21 19.45 30.12
C GLU A 22 -15.61 20.78 30.57
N GLU A 23 -14.28 20.90 30.64
CA GLU A 23 -13.59 22.11 31.09
C GLU A 23 -12.77 22.76 29.97
N ASP A 24 -12.80 24.10 29.93
CA ASP A 24 -12.03 24.88 28.95
C ASP A 24 -10.62 25.24 29.42
N ARG A 25 -10.22 24.74 30.58
CA ARG A 25 -8.90 24.98 31.16
C ARG A 25 -8.21 23.68 31.56
N PRO A 26 -6.88 23.65 31.58
CA PRO A 26 -6.12 22.52 32.09
C PRO A 26 -6.33 22.30 33.59
N LEU A 27 -6.56 21.02 33.95
CA LEU A 27 -6.90 20.61 35.32
C LEU A 27 -5.68 20.11 36.11
N LEU A 28 -5.67 20.33 37.41
CA LEU A 28 -4.73 19.67 38.33
C LEU A 28 -5.20 18.23 38.59
N LEU A 29 -4.25 17.35 38.95
CA LEU A 29 -4.57 15.96 39.34
C LEU A 29 -5.70 15.90 40.40
N ARG A 30 -5.66 16.78 41.43
CA ARG A 30 -6.70 16.82 42.45
C ARG A 30 -8.09 17.18 41.92
N GLU A 31 -8.14 18.04 40.90
CA GLU A 31 -9.39 18.45 40.27
C GLU A 31 -9.98 17.30 39.41
N ILE A 32 -9.11 16.55 38.73
CA ILE A 32 -9.52 15.35 37.97
C ILE A 32 -10.07 14.27 38.91
N LEU A 33 -9.36 13.96 40.01
CA LEU A 33 -9.80 12.99 41.01
C LEU A 33 -11.14 13.36 41.63
N HIS A 34 -11.34 14.63 41.96
CA HIS A 34 -12.58 15.11 42.53
C HIS A 34 -13.77 14.93 41.58
N ARG A 35 -13.57 15.19 40.28
CA ARG A 35 -14.62 15.04 39.27
C ARG A 35 -14.98 13.58 38.99
N LEU A 36 -14.00 12.70 39.09
CA LEU A 36 -14.20 11.25 38.90
C LEU A 36 -14.74 10.58 40.19
N GLY A 37 -14.96 11.36 41.28
CA GLY A 37 -15.42 10.79 42.54
C GLY A 37 -14.38 9.88 43.23
N LEU A 38 -13.11 10.00 42.86
CA LEU A 38 -12.05 9.09 43.32
C LEU A 38 -11.45 9.61 44.63
N GLN A 39 -11.22 8.70 45.57
CA GLN A 39 -10.62 8.97 46.87
C GLN A 39 -9.12 9.30 46.77
N LYS A 40 -8.58 9.97 47.77
CA LYS A 40 -7.16 10.43 47.79
C LYS A 40 -6.15 9.26 47.72
N GLU A 41 -6.53 8.09 48.18
CA GLU A 41 -5.75 6.86 48.23
C GLU A 41 -5.37 6.37 46.81
N ARG A 42 -6.23 6.59 45.79
CA ARG A 42 -5.98 6.25 44.40
C ARG A 42 -5.12 7.29 43.64
N ARG A 43 -4.58 8.26 44.32
CA ARG A 43 -3.82 9.37 43.70
C ARG A 43 -2.58 8.91 42.96
N GLN A 44 -1.93 7.84 43.39
CA GLN A 44 -0.73 7.31 42.75
C GLN A 44 -1.09 6.60 41.45
N GLU A 45 -2.10 5.75 41.50
CA GLU A 45 -2.63 5.04 40.34
C GLU A 45 -3.10 6.04 39.26
N ALA A 46 -3.89 7.04 39.64
CA ALA A 46 -4.33 8.08 38.70
C ALA A 46 -3.16 8.89 38.11
N ARG A 47 -2.09 9.10 38.88
CA ARG A 47 -0.88 9.79 38.38
C ARG A 47 -0.15 8.95 37.33
N GLU A 48 -0.03 7.67 37.56
CA GLU A 48 0.56 6.73 36.59
C GLU A 48 -0.29 6.66 35.32
N PHE A 49 -1.59 6.51 35.46
CA PHE A 49 -2.52 6.49 34.36
C PHE A 49 -2.52 7.79 33.51
N LEU A 50 -2.50 8.96 34.19
CA LEU A 50 -2.36 10.25 33.51
C LEU A 50 -0.99 10.42 32.84
N ARG A 51 0.06 9.82 33.38
CA ARG A 51 1.36 9.79 32.71
C ARG A 51 1.28 8.99 31.41
N ASP A 52 0.68 7.81 31.46
CA ASP A 52 0.52 6.94 30.29
C ASP A 52 -0.34 7.62 29.21
N LEU A 53 -1.45 8.27 29.59
CA LEU A 53 -2.26 9.08 28.67
C LEU A 53 -1.46 10.26 28.07
N ALA A 54 -0.56 10.87 28.85
CA ALA A 54 0.27 11.96 28.37
C ALA A 54 1.43 11.49 27.48
N GLU A 55 1.99 10.32 27.76
CA GLU A 55 2.97 9.64 26.89
C GLU A 55 2.30 9.18 25.59
N GLY A 56 1.08 8.66 25.68
CA GLY A 56 0.24 8.34 24.52
C GLY A 56 -0.30 9.55 23.74
N GLY A 57 -0.06 10.81 24.21
CA GLY A 57 -0.50 12.03 23.53
C GLY A 57 -2.00 12.32 23.64
N LYS A 58 -2.79 11.50 24.33
CA LYS A 58 -4.22 11.73 24.55
C LYS A 58 -4.50 12.97 25.41
N ILE A 59 -3.57 13.31 26.30
CA ILE A 59 -3.56 14.54 27.09
C ILE A 59 -2.17 15.17 27.07
N VAL A 60 -2.07 16.46 27.41
CA VAL A 60 -0.78 17.16 27.52
C VAL A 60 -0.58 17.67 28.94
N ARG A 61 0.58 17.37 29.53
CA ARG A 61 1.02 17.93 30.82
C ARG A 61 1.76 19.25 30.60
N ILE A 62 1.30 20.31 31.22
CA ILE A 62 1.88 21.67 31.16
C ILE A 62 2.52 22.09 32.49
N ARG A 63 3.11 23.30 32.51
CA ARG A 63 3.71 23.87 33.73
C ARG A 63 2.69 23.88 34.87
N GLY A 64 3.17 23.59 36.09
CA GLY A 64 2.33 23.53 37.29
C GLY A 64 1.57 22.20 37.45
N ASN A 65 2.01 21.12 36.79
CA ASN A 65 1.40 19.79 36.90
C ASN A 65 -0.10 19.78 36.54
N ARG A 66 -0.48 20.60 35.56
CA ARG A 66 -1.83 20.61 34.99
C ARG A 66 -1.88 19.75 33.76
N TYR A 67 -3.01 19.13 33.50
CA TYR A 67 -3.29 18.29 32.35
C TYR A 67 -4.43 18.91 31.52
N GLY A 68 -4.30 18.93 30.21
CA GLY A 68 -5.27 19.45 29.27
C GLY A 68 -5.42 18.59 28.01
N LEU A 69 -6.56 18.71 27.34
CA LEU A 69 -6.74 18.07 26.03
C LEU A 69 -5.98 18.86 24.95
N PRO A 70 -5.24 18.20 24.08
CA PRO A 70 -4.50 18.88 22.99
C PRO A 70 -5.43 19.80 22.16
N SER A 71 -6.61 19.35 21.78
CA SER A 71 -7.58 20.08 20.97
C SER A 71 -8.02 21.41 21.58
N LYS A 72 -8.11 21.51 22.92
CA LYS A 72 -8.47 22.75 23.64
C LYS A 72 -7.30 23.71 23.85
N MET A 73 -6.10 23.32 23.39
CA MET A 73 -4.87 24.08 23.63
C MET A 73 -4.14 24.51 22.35
N ASN A 74 -4.81 24.46 21.20
CA ASN A 74 -4.20 24.63 19.88
C ASN A 74 -3.00 23.70 19.66
N LEU A 75 -3.07 22.49 20.24
CA LEU A 75 -2.07 21.46 20.11
C LEU A 75 -2.63 20.30 19.31
N ILE A 76 -1.84 19.76 18.42
CA ILE A 76 -2.19 18.64 17.56
C ILE A 76 -1.14 17.56 17.74
N VAL A 77 -1.61 16.31 17.87
CA VAL A 77 -0.76 15.12 17.85
C VAL A 77 -0.71 14.60 16.44
N GLY A 78 0.48 14.30 15.95
CA GLY A 78 0.65 13.82 14.59
C GLY A 78 2.06 13.30 14.30
N LYS A 79 2.29 12.85 13.08
CA LYS A 79 3.57 12.32 12.60
C LYS A 79 4.31 13.36 11.76
N VAL A 80 5.62 13.51 12.01
CA VAL A 80 6.48 14.44 11.26
C VAL A 80 6.83 13.84 9.90
N LYS A 81 6.55 14.57 8.84
CA LYS A 81 7.03 14.31 7.48
C LYS A 81 7.96 15.44 7.07
N THR A 82 9.27 15.18 7.05
CA THR A 82 10.29 16.17 6.65
C THR A 82 10.47 16.20 5.13
N HIS A 83 10.91 17.32 4.63
CA HIS A 83 11.27 17.56 3.24
C HIS A 83 12.79 17.76 3.12
N PRO A 84 13.45 17.33 2.01
CA PRO A 84 14.90 17.50 1.82
C PRO A 84 15.38 18.96 1.95
N ASP A 85 14.54 19.95 1.63
CA ASP A 85 14.83 21.38 1.80
C ASP A 85 14.85 21.84 3.28
N GLY A 86 14.67 20.93 4.23
CA GLY A 86 14.82 21.18 5.67
C GLY A 86 13.53 21.56 6.40
N TYR A 87 12.42 21.82 5.74
CA TYR A 87 11.11 22.00 6.38
C TYR A 87 10.38 20.67 6.56
N GLY A 88 9.23 20.71 7.22
CA GLY A 88 8.38 19.51 7.34
C GLY A 88 6.91 19.85 7.54
N PHE A 89 6.12 18.80 7.65
CA PHE A 89 4.70 18.86 8.00
C PHE A 89 4.45 17.94 9.20
N VAL A 90 3.53 18.32 10.04
CA VAL A 90 2.93 17.40 11.00
C VAL A 90 1.58 16.98 10.47
N ILE A 91 1.48 15.68 10.15
CA ILE A 91 0.25 15.04 9.68
C ILE A 91 -0.56 14.66 10.91
N PRO A 92 -1.73 15.26 11.15
CA PRO A 92 -2.56 14.95 12.31
C PRO A 92 -3.02 13.49 12.36
N GLU A 93 -3.15 12.92 13.56
CA GLU A 93 -3.77 11.61 13.76
C GLU A 93 -5.30 11.68 13.74
N ALA A 94 -5.86 12.85 14.04
CA ALA A 94 -7.29 13.08 14.00
C ALA A 94 -7.78 13.24 12.54
N GLU A 95 -8.81 12.51 12.17
CA GLU A 95 -9.41 12.62 10.84
C GLU A 95 -10.03 14.01 10.61
N GLY A 96 -9.81 14.54 9.40
CA GLY A 96 -10.38 15.83 8.98
C GLY A 96 -9.55 17.06 9.37
N GLU A 97 -8.46 16.90 10.11
CA GLU A 97 -7.54 17.98 10.40
C GLU A 97 -6.55 18.20 9.25
N GLU A 98 -6.23 19.47 8.98
CA GLU A 98 -5.24 19.84 7.96
C GLU A 98 -3.80 19.67 8.46
N ASP A 99 -2.89 19.32 7.56
CA ASP A 99 -1.46 19.25 7.83
C ASP A 99 -0.91 20.59 8.31
N ILE A 100 0.02 20.54 9.27
CA ILE A 100 0.66 21.72 9.82
C ILE A 100 2.04 21.89 9.21
N PHE A 101 2.27 22.96 8.50
CA PHE A 101 3.59 23.32 8.00
C PHE A 101 4.53 23.69 9.16
N ILE A 102 5.72 23.10 9.18
CA ILE A 102 6.75 23.32 10.20
C ILE A 102 8.04 23.81 9.51
N SER A 103 8.41 25.04 9.77
CA SER A 103 9.67 25.58 9.26
C SER A 103 10.89 24.83 9.81
N PRO A 104 12.08 24.88 9.16
CA PRO A 104 13.30 24.20 9.64
C PRO A 104 13.63 24.50 11.10
N ARG A 105 13.49 25.76 11.53
CA ARG A 105 13.74 26.19 12.92
C ARG A 105 12.73 25.59 13.89
N ASN A 106 11.49 25.39 13.45
CA ASN A 106 10.39 24.94 14.30
C ASN A 106 10.29 23.42 14.37
N LEU A 107 10.99 22.68 13.49
CA LEU A 107 11.16 21.22 13.63
C LEU A 107 11.95 20.84 14.88
N LYS A 108 12.87 21.73 15.32
CA LYS A 108 13.75 21.51 16.48
C LYS A 108 14.54 20.19 16.36
N GLU A 109 14.26 19.26 17.26
CA GLU A 109 14.94 17.97 17.41
C GLU A 109 14.16 16.81 16.76
N ALA A 110 13.01 17.10 16.14
CA ALA A 110 12.18 16.08 15.53
C ALA A 110 12.81 15.56 14.22
N MET A 111 12.77 14.25 14.06
CA MET A 111 13.22 13.54 12.88
C MET A 111 12.03 13.06 12.05
N HIS A 112 12.31 12.63 10.83
CA HIS A 112 11.30 12.05 9.96
C HIS A 112 10.58 10.86 10.64
N GLY A 113 9.24 10.85 10.56
CA GLY A 113 8.41 9.80 11.12
C GLY A 113 8.13 9.91 12.63
N ASP A 114 8.82 10.80 13.37
CA ASP A 114 8.58 10.98 14.80
C ASP A 114 7.13 11.36 15.08
N ARG A 115 6.56 10.76 16.11
CA ARG A 115 5.25 11.13 16.65
C ARG A 115 5.41 12.29 17.64
N VAL A 116 4.72 13.38 17.37
CA VAL A 116 4.95 14.65 18.09
C VAL A 116 3.66 15.33 18.53
N VAL A 117 3.81 16.24 19.49
CA VAL A 117 2.83 17.29 19.76
C VAL A 117 3.31 18.56 19.10
N ALA A 118 2.52 19.10 18.18
CA ALA A 118 2.76 20.38 17.53
C ALA A 118 1.77 21.44 18.03
N ARG A 119 2.24 22.69 18.12
CA ARG A 119 1.38 23.85 18.39
C ARG A 119 1.10 24.56 17.09
N VAL A 120 -0.17 24.86 16.83
CA VAL A 120 -0.59 25.75 15.74
C VAL A 120 -0.33 27.19 16.18
N GLU A 121 0.55 27.89 15.49
CA GLU A 121 0.95 29.27 15.79
C GLU A 121 0.19 30.29 14.93
N SER A 122 -0.09 29.93 13.69
CA SER A 122 -0.86 30.77 12.78
C SER A 122 -1.65 29.95 11.78
N ILE A 123 -2.77 30.52 11.33
CA ILE A 123 -3.59 29.99 10.24
C ILE A 123 -3.54 31.04 9.13
N ARG A 124 -2.93 30.68 7.99
CA ARG A 124 -2.81 31.54 6.83
C ARG A 124 -3.67 31.04 5.67
N ARG A 125 -3.80 31.82 4.63
CA ARG A 125 -4.55 31.44 3.40
C ARG A 125 -4.02 30.15 2.74
N LYS A 126 -2.77 29.76 3.02
CA LYS A 126 -2.10 28.56 2.48
C LYS A 126 -2.10 27.37 3.45
N GLY A 127 -2.73 27.45 4.61
CA GLY A 127 -2.80 26.39 5.62
C GLY A 127 -2.32 26.79 7.01
N LYS A 128 -2.24 25.80 7.90
CA LYS A 128 -1.78 25.97 9.27
C LYS A 128 -0.24 25.99 9.34
N GLU A 129 0.32 26.89 10.13
CA GLU A 129 1.76 26.91 10.47
C GLU A 129 1.95 26.68 11.95
N GLY A 130 3.03 25.97 12.34
CA GLY A 130 3.25 25.66 13.74
C GLY A 130 4.69 25.32 14.10
N SER A 131 4.84 24.83 15.32
CA SER A 131 6.13 24.37 15.87
C SER A 131 5.97 23.06 16.65
N VAL A 132 6.99 22.19 16.59
CA VAL A 132 7.05 20.99 17.42
C VAL A 132 7.31 21.41 18.87
N ILE A 133 6.46 20.94 19.77
CA ILE A 133 6.57 21.23 21.22
C ILE A 133 7.20 20.07 21.97
N ARG A 134 6.84 18.85 21.60
CA ARG A 134 7.30 17.63 22.27
C ARG A 134 7.31 16.46 21.30
N ILE A 135 8.30 15.60 21.43
CA ILE A 135 8.37 14.31 20.76
C ILE A 135 7.80 13.27 21.72
N LEU A 136 6.79 12.54 21.24
CA LEU A 136 6.11 11.47 21.98
C LEU A 136 6.81 10.14 21.75
N GLU A 137 7.14 9.85 20.48
CA GLU A 137 7.76 8.60 20.07
C GLU A 137 8.78 8.85 18.97
N ARG A 138 9.93 8.19 19.07
CA ARG A 138 10.98 8.18 18.06
C ARG A 138 10.74 7.02 17.07
N LYS A 139 10.53 7.35 15.81
CA LYS A 139 10.37 6.34 14.74
C LYS A 139 11.71 5.87 14.20
N THR A 140 12.61 6.80 13.91
CA THR A 140 13.91 6.51 13.31
C THR A 140 14.89 6.03 14.38
N ARG A 141 15.10 4.72 14.47
CA ARG A 141 16.06 4.08 15.37
C ARG A 141 17.34 3.68 14.66
N LYS A 142 17.24 3.39 13.37
CA LYS A 142 18.35 2.99 12.50
C LYS A 142 18.36 3.88 11.28
N VAL A 143 19.54 4.13 10.75
CA VAL A 143 19.75 4.91 9.53
C VAL A 143 20.63 4.10 8.61
N VAL A 144 20.18 3.87 7.39
CA VAL A 144 21.00 3.36 6.29
C VAL A 144 21.65 4.55 5.61
N GLY A 145 22.94 4.47 5.34
CA GLY A 145 23.63 5.57 4.68
C GLY A 145 25.09 5.29 4.38
N LYS A 146 25.70 6.27 3.72
CA LYS A 146 27.13 6.20 3.31
C LYS A 146 28.04 6.61 4.47
N PHE A 147 28.96 5.73 4.82
CA PHE A 147 29.98 6.01 5.85
C PHE A 147 31.07 6.90 5.28
N MET A 148 31.34 7.99 5.98
CA MET A 148 32.34 8.98 5.65
C MET A 148 33.31 9.18 6.80
N ARG A 149 34.59 9.44 6.49
CA ARG A 149 35.62 9.73 7.47
C ARG A 149 36.25 11.09 7.17
N ALA A 150 36.13 12.01 8.10
CA ALA A 150 36.84 13.27 8.14
C ALA A 150 38.13 13.15 8.96
N LYS A 151 38.95 14.20 9.05
CA LYS A 151 40.22 14.18 9.79
C LYS A 151 40.08 13.72 11.25
N ASN A 152 39.04 14.21 11.96
CA ASN A 152 38.88 14.04 13.40
C ASN A 152 37.57 13.34 13.81
N TYR A 153 36.73 12.96 12.86
CA TYR A 153 35.45 12.33 13.15
C TYR A 153 34.96 11.49 11.98
N SER A 154 34.06 10.57 12.29
CA SER A 154 33.37 9.77 11.28
C SER A 154 31.87 10.04 11.36
N TYR A 155 31.17 9.91 10.24
CA TYR A 155 29.73 10.12 10.17
C TYR A 155 29.09 9.26 9.09
N VAL A 156 27.78 9.09 9.18
CA VAL A 156 26.96 8.43 8.17
C VAL A 156 26.05 9.49 7.57
N THR A 157 26.15 9.67 6.24
CA THR A 157 25.21 10.47 5.45
C THR A 157 24.01 9.59 5.13
N PRO A 158 22.79 9.93 5.61
CA PRO A 158 21.61 9.13 5.37
C PRO A 158 21.28 8.95 3.87
N GLU A 159 20.87 7.76 3.50
CA GLU A 159 20.34 7.44 2.18
C GLU A 159 18.93 8.03 1.96
N ASP A 160 18.17 8.18 3.02
CA ASP A 160 16.88 8.84 3.02
C ASP A 160 17.07 10.35 3.22
N GLU A 161 16.92 11.13 2.15
CA GLU A 161 17.05 12.59 2.18
C GLU A 161 16.10 13.29 3.15
N ARG A 162 15.04 12.60 3.60
CA ARG A 162 14.14 13.09 4.64
C ARG A 162 14.77 13.06 6.02
N ILE A 163 15.86 12.31 6.22
CA ILE A 163 16.66 12.37 7.45
C ILE A 163 17.71 13.47 7.25
N LEU A 164 17.38 14.67 7.72
CA LEU A 164 18.10 15.92 7.41
C LEU A 164 19.49 16.03 8.02
N GLN A 165 19.85 15.15 8.94
CA GLN A 165 21.09 15.25 9.71
C GLN A 165 21.96 14.02 9.55
N GLU A 166 23.27 14.25 9.36
CA GLU A 166 24.28 13.20 9.42
C GLU A 166 24.37 12.63 10.83
N VAL A 167 24.58 11.33 10.92
CA VAL A 167 24.75 10.62 12.20
C VAL A 167 26.24 10.52 12.52
N PHE A 168 26.66 11.14 13.59
CA PHE A 168 28.05 11.08 14.07
C PHE A 168 28.37 9.69 14.61
N ILE A 169 29.55 9.16 14.27
CA ILE A 169 30.00 7.83 14.69
C ILE A 169 31.34 7.98 15.43
N SER A 170 31.34 7.58 16.70
CA SER A 170 32.54 7.57 17.51
C SER A 170 33.56 6.53 16.99
N GLU A 171 34.85 6.75 17.22
CA GLU A 171 35.93 5.93 16.63
C GLU A 171 35.81 4.44 17.01
N GLY A 172 35.43 4.13 18.24
CA GLY A 172 35.20 2.75 18.72
C GLY A 172 33.95 2.07 18.15
N GLU A 173 33.02 2.84 17.56
CA GLU A 173 31.71 2.37 17.10
C GLU A 173 31.60 2.20 15.58
N THR A 174 32.74 2.32 14.87
CA THR A 174 32.77 2.27 13.39
C THR A 174 32.72 0.85 12.81
N LYS A 175 32.82 -0.20 13.61
CA LYS A 175 32.86 -1.62 13.18
C LYS A 175 33.85 -1.87 12.02
N ARG A 176 34.93 -1.03 11.94
CA ARG A 176 35.93 -1.05 10.87
C ARG A 176 35.38 -0.74 9.47
N ALA A 177 34.28 0.01 9.39
CA ALA A 177 33.77 0.48 8.10
C ALA A 177 34.80 1.34 7.37
N ARG A 178 34.82 1.21 6.06
CA ARG A 178 35.68 1.99 5.17
C ARG A 178 34.88 3.13 4.53
N PRO A 179 35.52 4.26 4.20
CA PRO A 179 34.85 5.37 3.52
C PRO A 179 34.13 4.89 2.26
N ASN A 180 32.99 5.49 1.98
CA ASN A 180 32.04 5.18 0.89
C ASN A 180 31.29 3.85 1.00
N GLN A 181 31.49 3.05 2.04
CA GLN A 181 30.61 1.89 2.27
C GLN A 181 29.22 2.33 2.72
N ILE A 182 28.22 1.62 2.25
CA ILE A 182 26.84 1.71 2.76
C ILE A 182 26.77 0.90 4.05
N VAL A 183 26.26 1.51 5.09
CA VAL A 183 26.18 0.95 6.43
C VAL A 183 24.83 1.16 7.06
N VAL A 184 24.54 0.37 8.08
CA VAL A 184 23.40 0.60 9.00
C VAL A 184 23.95 1.15 10.30
N ALA A 185 23.55 2.37 10.65
CA ALA A 185 23.86 2.99 11.91
C ALA A 185 22.64 2.99 12.84
N GLU A 186 22.79 2.47 14.05
CA GLU A 186 21.78 2.58 15.12
C GLU A 186 21.99 3.89 15.87
N ILE A 187 20.94 4.66 16.07
CA ILE A 187 21.00 5.93 16.81
C ILE A 187 21.09 5.63 18.30
N THR A 188 22.18 5.99 18.90
CA THR A 188 22.42 5.86 20.36
C THR A 188 22.06 7.12 21.12
N ARG A 189 22.19 8.27 20.48
CA ARG A 189 21.78 9.57 21.01
C ARG A 189 21.08 10.39 19.95
N TYR A 190 19.87 10.82 20.23
CA TYR A 190 19.08 11.65 19.33
C TYR A 190 19.59 13.10 19.29
N PRO A 191 19.30 13.85 18.19
CA PRO A 191 19.74 15.24 18.08
C PRO A 191 19.14 16.07 19.22
N THR A 192 19.93 17.06 19.63
CA THR A 192 19.52 18.11 20.58
C THR A 192 19.77 19.47 19.95
N GLY A 193 19.22 20.54 20.51
CA GLY A 193 19.45 21.92 19.98
C GLY A 193 20.93 22.31 19.83
N ARG A 194 21.87 21.53 20.39
CA ARG A 194 23.32 21.80 20.41
C ARG A 194 24.17 20.67 19.79
N ALA A 195 23.62 19.48 19.62
CA ALA A 195 24.38 18.30 19.14
C ALA A 195 23.64 17.55 18.03
N ARG A 196 24.40 17.07 17.06
CA ARG A 196 23.92 16.16 16.03
C ARG A 196 23.60 14.78 16.62
N PRO A 197 22.81 13.93 15.94
CA PRO A 197 22.59 12.58 16.39
C PRO A 197 23.91 11.78 16.39
N GLU A 198 24.05 10.92 17.39
CA GLU A 198 25.17 9.98 17.49
C GLU A 198 24.67 8.57 17.32
N GLY A 199 25.51 7.71 16.74
CA GLY A 199 25.15 6.32 16.48
C GLY A 199 26.35 5.38 16.48
N ARG A 200 26.05 4.09 16.34
CA ARG A 200 27.04 3.02 16.15
C ARG A 200 26.70 2.24 14.88
N ILE A 201 27.71 1.79 14.17
CA ILE A 201 27.52 0.93 13.01
C ILE A 201 27.15 -0.48 13.46
N THR A 202 26.02 -0.99 12.98
CA THR A 202 25.53 -2.35 13.28
C THR A 202 25.80 -3.32 12.12
N HIS A 203 25.70 -2.85 10.87
CA HIS A 203 25.96 -3.65 9.67
C HIS A 203 26.74 -2.82 8.65
N ILE A 204 27.60 -3.51 7.91
CA ILE A 204 28.26 -3.00 6.70
C ILE A 204 27.60 -3.77 5.55
N LEU A 205 26.92 -3.05 4.63
CA LEU A 205 26.17 -3.67 3.56
C LEU A 205 27.02 -3.91 2.31
N GLY A 206 27.95 -3.00 2.01
CA GLY A 206 28.81 -3.09 0.82
C GLY A 206 29.13 -1.74 0.24
N TYR A 207 29.56 -1.69 -1.01
CA TYR A 207 29.78 -0.45 -1.76
C TYR A 207 28.56 -0.12 -2.64
N PRO A 208 28.38 1.16 -3.05
CA PRO A 208 27.24 1.56 -3.89
C PRO A 208 27.11 0.82 -5.21
N ASP A 209 28.22 0.32 -5.77
CA ASP A 209 28.23 -0.39 -7.04
C ASP A 209 28.11 -1.92 -6.91
N ASP A 210 28.02 -2.44 -5.68
CA ASP A 210 27.80 -3.87 -5.46
C ASP A 210 26.40 -4.26 -6.00
N PRO A 211 26.26 -5.37 -6.76
CA PRO A 211 24.97 -5.78 -7.35
C PRO A 211 23.87 -5.99 -6.33
N GLU A 212 24.22 -6.56 -5.17
CA GLU A 212 23.29 -6.88 -4.08
C GLU A 212 22.93 -5.70 -3.16
N ILE A 213 23.45 -4.50 -3.44
CA ILE A 213 23.35 -3.39 -2.49
C ILE A 213 21.93 -2.85 -2.36
N GLU A 214 21.20 -2.75 -3.48
CA GLU A 214 19.87 -2.14 -3.48
C GLU A 214 18.85 -2.92 -2.62
N PRO A 215 18.71 -4.25 -2.75
CA PRO A 215 17.88 -5.04 -1.86
C PRO A 215 18.28 -4.90 -0.38
N GLN A 216 19.59 -4.89 -0.07
CA GLN A 216 20.07 -4.74 1.30
C GLN A 216 19.71 -3.37 1.89
N ILE A 217 19.84 -2.29 1.12
CA ILE A 217 19.43 -0.96 1.53
C ILE A 217 17.95 -0.95 1.89
N ILE A 218 17.09 -1.47 1.02
CA ILE A 218 15.63 -1.48 1.22
C ILE A 218 15.22 -2.33 2.42
N ILE A 219 15.79 -3.52 2.56
CA ILE A 219 15.53 -4.41 3.70
C ILE A 219 15.80 -3.68 5.02
N HIS A 220 16.96 -3.03 5.13
CA HIS A 220 17.34 -2.34 6.37
C HIS A 220 16.65 -0.99 6.56
N LYS A 221 16.37 -0.26 5.47
CA LYS A 221 15.66 1.02 5.53
C LYS A 221 14.22 0.87 6.03
N TYR A 222 13.53 -0.16 5.55
CA TYR A 222 12.15 -0.44 5.93
C TYR A 222 12.03 -1.42 7.12
N ASP A 223 13.16 -1.82 7.70
CA ASP A 223 13.25 -2.80 8.80
C ASP A 223 12.43 -4.06 8.49
N LEU A 224 12.61 -4.59 7.24
CA LEU A 224 11.91 -5.78 6.79
C LEU A 224 12.48 -7.02 7.49
N PRO A 225 11.64 -7.86 8.09
CA PRO A 225 12.08 -9.09 8.74
C PRO A 225 12.47 -10.14 7.67
N HIS A 226 13.75 -10.21 7.35
CA HIS A 226 14.33 -11.05 6.28
C HIS A 226 14.92 -12.37 6.79
N ARG A 227 14.93 -12.61 8.10
CA ARG A 227 15.37 -13.86 8.72
C ARG A 227 14.26 -14.37 9.62
N PHE A 228 14.02 -15.68 9.57
CA PHE A 228 13.08 -16.33 10.47
C PHE A 228 13.73 -16.64 11.81
N THR A 229 12.93 -16.65 12.87
CA THR A 229 13.36 -17.14 14.17
C THR A 229 13.64 -18.63 14.13
N SER A 230 14.60 -19.09 14.97
CA SER A 230 14.92 -20.52 15.03
C SER A 230 13.72 -21.37 15.47
N ALA A 231 12.81 -20.80 16.26
CA ALA A 231 11.59 -21.48 16.70
C ALA A 231 10.62 -21.70 15.51
N ALA A 232 10.39 -20.67 14.68
CA ALA A 232 9.55 -20.77 13.50
C ALA A 232 10.11 -21.74 12.45
N LEU A 233 11.43 -21.72 12.22
CA LEU A 233 12.09 -22.67 11.31
C LEU A 233 11.95 -24.10 11.81
N LYS A 234 12.15 -24.35 13.12
CA LYS A 234 12.00 -25.68 13.68
C LYS A 234 10.57 -26.18 13.61
N GLU A 235 9.58 -25.31 13.82
CA GLU A 235 8.16 -25.64 13.66
C GLU A 235 7.84 -26.01 12.21
N ALA A 236 8.30 -25.21 11.23
CA ALA A 236 8.12 -25.48 9.80
C ALA A 236 8.73 -26.82 9.37
N GLN A 237 9.95 -27.13 9.82
CA GLN A 237 10.65 -28.38 9.51
C GLN A 237 9.95 -29.64 10.06
N ASN A 238 9.10 -29.50 11.07
CA ASN A 238 8.33 -30.61 11.61
C ASN A 238 7.01 -30.86 10.86
N LEU A 239 6.64 -30.01 9.91
CA LEU A 239 5.45 -30.21 9.08
C LEU A 239 5.70 -31.35 8.08
N PRO A 240 4.66 -32.17 7.78
CA PRO A 240 4.78 -33.21 6.76
C PRO A 240 4.88 -32.57 5.36
N SER A 241 5.56 -33.19 4.41
CA SER A 241 5.61 -32.75 3.02
C SER A 241 4.30 -32.99 2.24
N THR A 242 3.49 -33.95 2.72
CA THR A 242 2.16 -34.27 2.20
C THR A 242 1.20 -34.49 3.36
N PRO A 243 -0.08 -34.09 3.21
CA PRO A 243 -1.06 -34.30 4.28
C PRO A 243 -1.25 -35.81 4.55
N PRO A 244 -1.21 -36.24 5.82
CA PRO A 244 -1.56 -37.63 6.19
C PRO A 244 -3.02 -37.94 5.81
N ALA A 245 -3.29 -39.22 5.45
CA ALA A 245 -4.62 -39.66 4.98
C ALA A 245 -5.75 -39.46 5.99
N ASP A 246 -5.45 -39.44 7.28
CA ASP A 246 -6.42 -39.20 8.35
C ASP A 246 -6.89 -37.72 8.40
N GLU A 247 -6.12 -36.79 7.88
CA GLU A 247 -6.50 -35.37 7.76
C GLU A 247 -7.53 -35.12 6.64
N TYR A 248 -7.79 -36.09 5.77
CA TYR A 248 -8.85 -36.02 4.76
C TYR A 248 -10.26 -36.23 5.34
N LYS A 249 -10.36 -36.81 6.53
CA LYS A 249 -11.64 -37.09 7.17
C LYS A 249 -12.44 -35.80 7.42
N GLY A 250 -13.71 -35.80 7.01
CA GLY A 250 -14.60 -34.66 7.19
C GLY A 250 -14.38 -33.52 6.16
N ARG A 251 -13.50 -33.73 5.18
CA ARG A 251 -13.31 -32.80 4.05
C ARG A 251 -14.05 -33.30 2.82
N VAL A 252 -14.50 -32.37 1.99
CA VAL A 252 -15.10 -32.70 0.70
C VAL A 252 -13.99 -33.11 -0.27
N ASP A 253 -14.15 -34.27 -0.90
CA ASP A 253 -13.20 -34.77 -1.90
C ASP A 253 -13.50 -34.19 -3.28
N LEU A 254 -12.65 -33.29 -3.74
CA LEU A 254 -12.72 -32.62 -5.05
C LEU A 254 -11.65 -33.15 -6.04
N ARG A 255 -10.91 -34.21 -5.70
CA ARG A 255 -9.81 -34.73 -6.53
C ARG A 255 -10.26 -35.32 -7.87
N GLY A 256 -11.56 -35.55 -8.05
CA GLY A 256 -12.15 -36.02 -9.30
C GLY A 256 -12.60 -34.90 -10.25
N ILE A 257 -12.49 -33.63 -9.84
CA ILE A 257 -12.86 -32.46 -10.67
C ILE A 257 -11.59 -31.89 -11.29
N PRO A 258 -11.55 -31.66 -12.62
CA PRO A 258 -10.41 -31.03 -13.28
C PRO A 258 -10.06 -29.70 -12.59
N THR A 259 -8.86 -29.61 -12.03
CA THR A 259 -8.42 -28.50 -11.20
C THR A 259 -7.01 -28.06 -11.62
N PHE A 260 -6.75 -26.77 -11.73
CA PHE A 260 -5.44 -26.25 -12.07
C PHE A 260 -5.17 -24.89 -11.44
N THR A 261 -3.90 -24.57 -11.30
CA THR A 261 -3.45 -23.23 -10.91
C THR A 261 -3.07 -22.43 -12.15
N ILE A 262 -3.25 -21.09 -12.11
CA ILE A 262 -2.82 -20.16 -13.17
C ILE A 262 -2.06 -19.00 -12.53
N ASP A 263 -0.75 -18.97 -12.70
CA ASP A 263 0.14 -18.06 -11.99
C ASP A 263 1.18 -17.44 -12.94
N GLY A 264 1.97 -16.51 -12.43
CA GLY A 264 3.15 -16.02 -13.15
C GLY A 264 4.22 -17.10 -13.32
N GLU A 265 5.09 -16.95 -14.31
CA GLU A 265 6.14 -17.91 -14.65
C GLU A 265 7.08 -18.20 -13.47
N ASN A 266 7.39 -17.17 -12.68
CA ASN A 266 8.33 -17.20 -11.57
C ASN A 266 7.69 -17.49 -10.21
N ALA A 267 6.36 -17.63 -10.14
CA ALA A 267 5.66 -17.94 -8.90
C ALA A 267 6.05 -19.33 -8.37
N ARG A 268 6.17 -19.44 -7.04
CA ARG A 268 6.54 -20.68 -6.33
C ARG A 268 5.61 -21.02 -5.17
N ASP A 269 4.67 -20.15 -4.86
CA ASP A 269 3.72 -20.20 -3.75
C ASP A 269 2.29 -20.11 -4.29
N PHE A 270 1.78 -21.23 -4.83
CA PHE A 270 0.45 -21.30 -5.45
C PHE A 270 -0.60 -21.36 -4.34
N ASP A 271 -1.23 -20.23 -4.06
CA ASP A 271 -2.27 -20.08 -3.03
C ASP A 271 -3.61 -20.62 -3.47
N ASP A 272 -3.96 -20.50 -4.76
CA ASP A 272 -5.27 -20.76 -5.30
C ASP A 272 -5.27 -21.72 -6.50
N ALA A 273 -6.29 -22.56 -6.55
CA ALA A 273 -6.59 -23.41 -7.68
C ALA A 273 -8.07 -23.26 -8.06
N VAL A 274 -8.35 -23.34 -9.33
CA VAL A 274 -9.69 -23.14 -9.88
C VAL A 274 -10.19 -24.37 -10.61
N SER A 275 -11.51 -24.60 -10.48
CA SER A 275 -12.24 -25.64 -11.20
C SER A 275 -13.60 -25.08 -11.62
N ILE A 276 -14.16 -25.56 -12.71
CA ILE A 276 -15.43 -25.11 -13.22
C ILE A 276 -16.25 -26.24 -13.84
N GLU A 277 -17.54 -26.22 -13.63
CA GLU A 277 -18.47 -27.17 -14.22
C GLU A 277 -19.76 -26.49 -14.68
N ARG A 278 -20.38 -27.01 -15.74
CA ARG A 278 -21.77 -26.61 -16.07
C ARG A 278 -22.76 -27.30 -15.13
N ASP A 279 -23.66 -26.52 -14.55
CA ASP A 279 -24.77 -27.08 -13.75
C ASP A 279 -25.83 -27.68 -14.67
N LYS A 280 -26.65 -28.60 -14.14
CA LYS A 280 -27.73 -29.27 -14.85
C LYS A 280 -28.75 -28.31 -15.46
N ASP A 281 -28.95 -27.16 -14.83
CA ASP A 281 -29.85 -26.08 -15.28
C ASP A 281 -29.19 -25.16 -16.35
N GLY A 282 -27.96 -25.49 -16.79
CA GLY A 282 -27.17 -24.71 -17.72
C GLY A 282 -26.49 -23.48 -17.12
N GLY A 283 -26.51 -23.34 -15.79
CA GLY A 283 -25.68 -22.44 -15.02
C GLY A 283 -24.26 -22.95 -14.92
N VAL A 284 -23.47 -22.27 -14.09
CA VAL A 284 -22.05 -22.57 -13.88
C VAL A 284 -21.75 -22.70 -12.40
N LYS A 285 -20.97 -23.73 -12.02
CA LYS A 285 -20.34 -23.86 -10.72
C LYS A 285 -18.86 -23.55 -10.85
N LEU A 286 -18.42 -22.56 -10.14
CA LEU A 286 -17.00 -22.20 -10.00
C LEU A 286 -16.53 -22.62 -8.62
N TYR A 287 -15.43 -23.36 -8.56
CA TYR A 287 -14.74 -23.73 -7.35
C TYR A 287 -13.44 -22.91 -7.23
N VAL A 288 -13.33 -22.12 -6.18
CA VAL A 288 -12.12 -21.41 -5.81
C VAL A 288 -11.56 -22.08 -4.58
N SER A 289 -10.53 -22.90 -4.77
CA SER A 289 -9.91 -23.73 -3.73
C SER A 289 -8.62 -23.09 -3.26
N ILE A 290 -8.62 -22.59 -2.02
CA ILE A 290 -7.49 -21.87 -1.43
C ILE A 290 -6.75 -22.79 -0.46
N SER A 291 -5.41 -22.73 -0.52
CA SER A 291 -4.54 -23.48 0.39
C SER A 291 -4.95 -23.30 1.86
N ASP A 292 -5.14 -24.41 2.58
CA ASP A 292 -5.59 -24.38 3.97
C ASP A 292 -4.44 -24.17 4.96
N VAL A 293 -3.76 -23.02 4.85
CA VAL A 293 -2.66 -22.62 5.74
C VAL A 293 -3.08 -22.67 7.21
N SER A 294 -4.35 -22.33 7.52
CA SER A 294 -4.88 -22.34 8.88
C SER A 294 -4.98 -23.75 9.51
N HIS A 295 -4.81 -24.80 8.69
CA HIS A 295 -4.71 -26.17 9.19
C HIS A 295 -3.33 -26.41 9.84
N TYR A 296 -2.28 -25.90 9.25
CA TYR A 296 -0.89 -26.08 9.68
C TYR A 296 -0.43 -25.04 10.68
N VAL A 297 -0.79 -23.78 10.49
CA VAL A 297 -0.40 -22.66 11.34
C VAL A 297 -1.50 -22.36 12.36
N LYS A 298 -1.29 -22.81 13.60
CA LYS A 298 -2.23 -22.58 14.70
C LYS A 298 -1.95 -21.23 15.36
N GLU A 299 -2.99 -20.64 15.96
CA GLU A 299 -2.85 -19.36 16.69
C GLU A 299 -1.82 -19.50 17.82
N GLU A 300 -1.06 -18.42 18.05
CA GLU A 300 -0.06 -18.26 19.11
C GLU A 300 1.18 -19.17 18.98
N THR A 301 1.33 -19.94 17.90
CA THR A 301 2.56 -20.71 17.64
C THR A 301 3.71 -19.82 17.18
N ALA A 302 4.92 -20.38 17.07
CA ALA A 302 6.08 -19.62 16.60
C ALA A 302 5.92 -19.16 15.13
N LEU A 303 5.36 -20.02 14.27
CA LEU A 303 5.03 -19.68 12.88
C LEU A 303 3.97 -18.56 12.81
N ASP A 304 2.94 -18.64 13.63
CA ASP A 304 1.88 -17.64 13.68
C ASP A 304 2.38 -16.26 14.11
N ASN A 305 3.14 -16.22 15.20
CA ASN A 305 3.72 -14.96 15.71
C ASN A 305 4.69 -14.32 14.70
N GLU A 306 5.49 -15.14 14.01
CA GLU A 306 6.39 -14.67 12.97
C GLU A 306 5.60 -14.09 11.78
N ALA A 307 4.59 -14.83 11.29
CA ALA A 307 3.75 -14.40 10.18
C ALA A 307 2.95 -13.12 10.51
N TYR A 308 2.41 -13.01 11.73
CA TYR A 308 1.73 -11.80 12.19
C TYR A 308 2.67 -10.59 12.22
N SER A 309 3.88 -10.77 12.73
CA SER A 309 4.90 -9.71 12.75
C SER A 309 5.26 -9.22 11.34
N ARG A 310 5.33 -10.13 10.36
CA ARG A 310 5.59 -9.82 8.95
C ARG A 310 4.38 -9.18 8.27
N GLY A 311 3.18 -9.69 8.55
CA GLY A 311 1.89 -9.27 8.02
C GLY A 311 1.63 -9.67 6.58
N THR A 312 2.68 -9.61 5.74
CA THR A 312 2.63 -9.97 4.31
C THR A 312 4.01 -10.35 3.79
N SER A 313 4.08 -11.12 2.70
CA SER A 313 5.30 -11.27 1.91
C SER A 313 5.64 -9.96 1.19
N VAL A 314 6.93 -9.76 0.85
CA VAL A 314 7.41 -8.59 0.10
C VAL A 314 8.16 -9.10 -1.13
N TYR A 315 7.84 -8.57 -2.31
CA TYR A 315 8.37 -9.05 -3.59
C TYR A 315 9.31 -8.02 -4.21
N PHE A 316 10.56 -8.42 -4.39
CA PHE A 316 11.56 -7.68 -5.16
C PHE A 316 11.74 -8.36 -6.53
N PRO A 317 12.26 -7.67 -7.55
CA PRO A 317 12.47 -8.26 -8.87
C PRO A 317 13.35 -9.52 -8.87
N ASP A 318 14.29 -9.61 -7.94
CA ASP A 318 15.28 -10.69 -7.82
C ASP A 318 14.90 -11.74 -6.77
N ARG A 319 14.08 -11.41 -5.81
CA ARG A 319 13.72 -12.26 -4.66
C ARG A 319 12.43 -11.91 -3.98
N ALA A 320 11.89 -12.86 -3.22
CA ALA A 320 10.83 -12.60 -2.26
C ALA A 320 11.36 -12.66 -0.82
N ILE A 321 10.78 -11.83 0.05
CA ILE A 321 10.90 -11.94 1.51
C ILE A 321 9.57 -12.54 1.98
N PRO A 322 9.49 -13.87 2.14
CA PRO A 322 8.21 -14.54 2.34
C PRO A 322 7.69 -14.37 3.76
N MET A 323 6.36 -14.47 3.91
CA MET A 323 5.68 -14.43 5.20
C MET A 323 5.96 -15.71 6.00
N PHE A 324 6.07 -16.85 5.34
CA PHE A 324 6.36 -18.14 5.93
C PHE A 324 7.68 -18.74 5.41
N PRO A 325 8.34 -19.65 6.19
CA PRO A 325 9.44 -20.45 5.68
C PRO A 325 9.05 -21.27 4.44
N THR A 326 10.04 -21.58 3.60
CA THR A 326 9.83 -22.29 2.32
C THR A 326 9.21 -23.67 2.47
N GLU A 327 9.49 -24.37 3.56
CA GLU A 327 8.89 -25.66 3.91
C GLU A 327 7.35 -25.57 3.99
N LEU A 328 6.82 -24.39 4.33
CA LEU A 328 5.40 -24.16 4.36
C LEU A 328 4.91 -23.51 3.07
N SER A 329 5.52 -22.39 2.66
CA SER A 329 5.01 -21.59 1.54
C SER A 329 5.18 -22.27 0.19
N ASN A 330 6.29 -22.99 -0.03
CA ASN A 330 6.62 -23.58 -1.32
C ASN A 330 6.38 -25.09 -1.36
N GLU A 331 6.12 -25.73 -0.20
CA GLU A 331 5.94 -27.18 -0.11
C GLU A 331 4.50 -27.54 0.30
N ILE A 332 4.23 -27.71 1.63
CA ILE A 332 2.99 -28.31 2.10
C ILE A 332 1.74 -27.49 1.76
N CYS A 333 1.83 -26.17 1.78
CA CYS A 333 0.71 -25.27 1.45
C CYS A 333 0.60 -24.96 -0.04
N CYS A 334 1.68 -25.08 -0.79
CA CYS A 334 1.68 -24.78 -2.23
C CYS A 334 0.87 -25.84 -3.00
N LEU A 335 -0.06 -25.40 -3.86
CA LEU A 335 -0.97 -26.27 -4.61
C LEU A 335 -0.29 -26.86 -5.86
N HIS A 336 0.80 -27.61 -5.62
CA HIS A 336 1.56 -28.29 -6.69
C HIS A 336 0.68 -29.28 -7.49
N PRO A 337 0.92 -29.41 -8.80
CA PRO A 337 0.20 -30.35 -9.62
C PRO A 337 0.48 -31.80 -9.19
N ARG A 338 -0.55 -32.66 -9.33
CA ARG A 338 -0.51 -34.11 -9.09
C ARG A 338 -0.22 -34.53 -7.64
N VAL A 339 -0.40 -33.61 -6.69
CA VAL A 339 -0.23 -33.86 -5.26
C VAL A 339 -1.51 -33.51 -4.52
N ASP A 340 -1.92 -34.34 -3.57
CA ASP A 340 -3.07 -34.05 -2.70
C ASP A 340 -2.74 -32.85 -1.80
N ARG A 341 -3.65 -31.87 -1.74
CA ARG A 341 -3.52 -30.69 -0.91
C ARG A 341 -4.82 -30.38 -0.16
N LEU A 342 -4.66 -29.92 1.09
CA LEU A 342 -5.79 -29.45 1.89
C LEU A 342 -6.14 -28.04 1.50
N THR A 343 -7.42 -27.81 1.27
CA THR A 343 -7.92 -26.50 0.85
C THR A 343 -9.16 -26.09 1.63
N LEU A 344 -9.48 -24.82 1.59
CA LEU A 344 -10.77 -24.26 1.95
C LEU A 344 -11.41 -23.73 0.66
N THR A 345 -12.49 -24.35 0.24
CA THR A 345 -13.10 -24.08 -1.06
C THR A 345 -14.34 -23.20 -0.92
N ALA A 346 -14.41 -22.19 -1.78
CA ALA A 346 -15.62 -21.43 -2.09
C ALA A 346 -16.25 -21.99 -3.37
N GLU A 347 -17.39 -22.66 -3.25
CA GLU A 347 -18.23 -23.10 -4.35
C GLU A 347 -19.24 -22.02 -4.69
N LEU A 348 -19.09 -21.39 -5.85
CA LEU A 348 -19.92 -20.29 -6.32
C LEU A 348 -20.80 -20.78 -7.46
N ARG A 349 -22.13 -20.59 -7.33
CA ARG A 349 -23.10 -21.01 -8.37
C ARG A 349 -23.66 -19.78 -9.07
N TYR A 350 -23.58 -19.80 -10.38
CA TYR A 350 -24.02 -18.71 -11.25
C TYR A 350 -25.12 -19.17 -12.21
N GLU A 351 -26.04 -18.25 -12.51
CA GLU A 351 -26.91 -18.36 -13.66
C GLU A 351 -26.11 -18.07 -14.95
N ARG A 352 -26.68 -18.37 -16.12
CA ARG A 352 -26.05 -18.11 -17.42
C ARG A 352 -25.65 -16.64 -17.63
N ASN A 353 -26.37 -15.72 -17.02
CA ASN A 353 -26.11 -14.28 -17.09
C ASN A 353 -25.09 -13.79 -16.06
N GLY A 354 -24.35 -14.67 -15.41
CA GLY A 354 -23.37 -14.36 -14.37
C GLY A 354 -23.94 -13.86 -13.04
N GLN A 355 -25.26 -14.00 -12.79
CA GLN A 355 -25.86 -13.69 -11.50
C GLN A 355 -25.55 -14.82 -10.53
N ARG A 356 -24.96 -14.47 -9.36
CA ARG A 356 -24.72 -15.45 -8.31
C ARG A 356 -26.02 -15.95 -7.70
N LYS A 357 -26.25 -17.27 -7.80
CA LYS A 357 -27.44 -17.96 -7.29
C LYS A 357 -27.23 -18.52 -5.89
N GLY A 358 -25.98 -18.85 -5.55
CA GLY A 358 -25.66 -19.41 -4.25
C GLY A 358 -24.17 -19.53 -4.01
N VAL A 359 -23.83 -19.81 -2.75
CA VAL A 359 -22.46 -20.04 -2.32
C VAL A 359 -22.42 -21.09 -1.23
N GLN A 360 -21.37 -21.91 -1.23
CA GLN A 360 -21.05 -22.86 -0.15
C GLN A 360 -19.55 -22.77 0.16
N PHE A 361 -19.21 -22.91 1.45
CA PHE A 361 -17.83 -22.94 1.91
C PHE A 361 -17.59 -24.24 2.68
N TYR A 362 -16.51 -24.90 2.42
CA TYR A 362 -16.15 -26.13 3.11
C TYR A 362 -14.65 -26.44 3.03
N PRO A 363 -14.08 -27.09 4.06
CA PRO A 363 -12.79 -27.72 3.95
C PRO A 363 -12.83 -28.83 2.91
N SER A 364 -11.81 -28.91 2.05
CA SER A 364 -11.75 -29.86 0.95
C SER A 364 -10.37 -30.46 0.77
N VAL A 365 -10.29 -31.48 -0.08
CA VAL A 365 -9.04 -32.04 -0.60
C VAL A 365 -9.09 -31.94 -2.12
N ILE A 366 -8.07 -31.35 -2.70
CA ILE A 366 -7.89 -31.27 -4.15
C ILE A 366 -6.64 -32.00 -4.60
N ARG A 367 -6.58 -32.30 -5.88
CA ARG A 367 -5.35 -32.66 -6.60
C ARG A 367 -5.32 -31.86 -7.87
N SER A 368 -4.48 -30.83 -7.93
CA SER A 368 -4.32 -30.04 -9.15
C SER A 368 -3.77 -30.92 -10.27
N ASP A 369 -4.36 -30.84 -11.46
CA ASP A 369 -3.91 -31.58 -12.63
C ASP A 369 -2.68 -30.96 -13.25
N GLU A 370 -2.69 -29.62 -13.38
CA GLU A 370 -1.61 -28.87 -14.03
C GLU A 370 -1.35 -27.52 -13.32
N ARG A 371 -0.12 -27.08 -13.43
CA ARG A 371 0.28 -25.68 -13.21
C ARG A 371 0.34 -24.98 -14.57
N LEU A 372 -0.60 -24.08 -14.83
CA LEU A 372 -0.61 -23.24 -16.02
C LEU A 372 0.02 -21.88 -15.70
N THR A 373 0.48 -21.18 -16.74
CA THR A 373 0.94 -19.79 -16.62
C THR A 373 0.00 -18.84 -17.37
N TYR A 374 0.03 -17.56 -17.01
CA TYR A 374 -0.79 -16.56 -17.70
C TYR A 374 -0.46 -16.50 -19.20
N THR A 375 0.82 -16.64 -19.58
CA THR A 375 1.27 -16.70 -20.97
C THR A 375 0.71 -17.92 -21.67
N LEU A 376 0.85 -19.10 -21.06
CA LEU A 376 0.39 -20.36 -21.64
C LEU A 376 -1.14 -20.34 -21.90
N VAL A 377 -1.93 -19.84 -20.96
CA VAL A 377 -3.38 -19.74 -21.13
C VAL A 377 -3.75 -18.73 -22.24
N ARG A 378 -3.01 -17.62 -22.36
CA ARG A 378 -3.17 -16.68 -23.47
C ARG A 378 -2.92 -17.35 -24.82
N GLU A 379 -1.81 -18.08 -24.96
CA GLU A 379 -1.45 -18.79 -26.19
C GLU A 379 -2.51 -19.83 -26.57
N ILE A 380 -3.06 -20.55 -25.59
CA ILE A 380 -4.14 -21.53 -25.82
C ILE A 380 -5.43 -20.85 -26.27
N LEU A 381 -5.88 -19.78 -25.58
CA LEU A 381 -7.21 -19.21 -25.79
C LEU A 381 -7.27 -18.11 -26.85
N LEU A 382 -6.21 -17.31 -27.02
CA LEU A 382 -6.20 -16.12 -27.89
C LEU A 382 -5.37 -16.33 -29.15
N GLU A 383 -4.19 -16.95 -29.05
CA GLU A 383 -3.30 -17.18 -30.18
C GLU A 383 -3.63 -18.50 -30.90
N GLU A 384 -4.50 -19.31 -30.28
CA GLU A 384 -5.02 -20.55 -30.83
C GLU A 384 -3.95 -21.57 -31.26
N ASP A 385 -2.84 -21.63 -30.50
CA ASP A 385 -1.75 -22.56 -30.79
C ASP A 385 -2.24 -24.01 -30.84
N ALA A 386 -2.14 -24.62 -32.04
CA ALA A 386 -2.70 -25.94 -32.31
C ALA A 386 -1.96 -27.07 -31.58
N GLU A 387 -0.70 -26.89 -31.25
CA GLU A 387 0.10 -27.87 -30.51
C GLU A 387 -0.28 -27.83 -29.00
N LEU A 388 -0.36 -26.62 -28.44
CA LEU A 388 -0.79 -26.42 -27.07
C LEU A 388 -2.24 -26.85 -26.85
N LYS A 389 -3.16 -26.51 -27.76
CA LYS A 389 -4.55 -26.98 -27.72
C LYS A 389 -4.65 -28.52 -27.71
N ARG A 390 -3.84 -29.22 -28.49
CA ARG A 390 -3.79 -30.71 -28.46
C ARG A 390 -3.21 -31.23 -27.13
N LYS A 391 -2.16 -30.60 -26.63
CA LYS A 391 -1.53 -31.01 -25.36
C LYS A 391 -2.47 -30.89 -24.19
N PHE A 392 -3.27 -29.81 -24.15
CA PHE A 392 -4.20 -29.48 -23.06
C PHE A 392 -5.68 -29.69 -23.45
N GLU A 393 -5.96 -30.54 -24.41
CA GLU A 393 -7.32 -30.81 -24.95
C GLU A 393 -8.32 -31.11 -23.82
N TYR A 394 -7.90 -31.85 -22.78
CA TYR A 394 -8.74 -32.21 -21.65
C TYR A 394 -9.10 -31.03 -20.73
N LEU A 395 -8.35 -29.92 -20.74
CA LEU A 395 -8.63 -28.70 -19.97
C LEU A 395 -9.35 -27.63 -20.80
N LEU A 396 -9.33 -27.75 -22.12
CA LEU A 396 -9.85 -26.73 -23.03
C LEU A 396 -11.32 -26.36 -22.75
N PRO A 397 -12.25 -27.31 -22.53
CA PRO A 397 -13.65 -26.99 -22.19
C PRO A 397 -13.77 -26.16 -20.89
N SER A 398 -12.90 -26.43 -19.90
CA SER A 398 -12.88 -25.68 -18.63
C SER A 398 -12.33 -24.27 -18.84
N LEU A 399 -11.25 -24.10 -19.59
CA LEU A 399 -10.65 -22.80 -19.90
C LEU A 399 -11.61 -21.89 -20.69
N GLU A 400 -12.30 -22.45 -21.70
CA GLU A 400 -13.30 -21.74 -22.49
C GLU A 400 -14.48 -21.29 -21.62
N LEU A 401 -15.00 -22.18 -20.74
CA LEU A 401 -16.09 -21.86 -19.83
C LEU A 401 -15.68 -20.81 -18.79
N MET A 402 -14.44 -20.84 -18.31
CA MET A 402 -13.87 -19.82 -17.44
C MET A 402 -13.81 -18.46 -18.14
N ALA A 403 -13.38 -18.43 -19.41
CA ALA A 403 -13.34 -17.20 -20.20
C ALA A 403 -14.76 -16.61 -20.40
N GLU A 404 -15.77 -17.45 -20.70
CA GLU A 404 -17.18 -17.03 -20.79
C GLU A 404 -17.65 -16.41 -19.46
N LEU A 405 -17.43 -17.10 -18.33
CA LEU A 405 -17.83 -16.62 -17.01
C LEU A 405 -17.11 -15.31 -16.63
N CYS A 406 -15.82 -15.21 -16.91
CA CYS A 406 -15.03 -14.01 -16.64
C CYS A 406 -15.61 -12.78 -17.34
N GLN A 407 -15.95 -12.90 -18.63
CA GLN A 407 -16.53 -11.79 -19.40
C GLN A 407 -17.85 -11.32 -18.76
N GLU A 408 -18.68 -12.26 -18.32
CA GLU A 408 -19.96 -11.94 -17.72
C GLU A 408 -19.82 -11.30 -16.32
N LEU A 409 -18.92 -11.81 -15.50
CA LEU A 409 -18.61 -11.22 -14.19
C LEU A 409 -18.05 -9.80 -14.35
N ARG A 410 -17.13 -9.61 -15.27
CA ARG A 410 -16.53 -8.31 -15.57
C ARG A 410 -17.56 -7.30 -16.09
N ARG A 411 -18.45 -7.72 -16.98
CA ARG A 411 -19.57 -6.88 -17.45
C ARG A 411 -20.42 -6.39 -16.28
N ARG A 412 -20.84 -7.31 -15.40
CA ARG A 412 -21.66 -6.97 -14.22
C ARG A 412 -20.93 -6.04 -13.24
N ARG A 413 -19.64 -6.29 -13.00
CA ARG A 413 -18.80 -5.44 -12.15
C ARG A 413 -18.70 -4.03 -12.70
N THR A 414 -18.51 -3.87 -14.00
CA THR A 414 -18.51 -2.58 -14.69
C THR A 414 -19.86 -1.87 -14.60
N GLU A 415 -20.96 -2.58 -14.84
CA GLU A 415 -22.34 -2.02 -14.71
C GLU A 415 -22.64 -1.55 -13.28
N ARG A 416 -22.13 -2.24 -12.27
CA ARG A 416 -22.20 -1.85 -10.87
C ARG A 416 -21.45 -0.55 -10.61
N GLY A 417 -20.36 -0.30 -11.32
CA GLY A 417 -19.58 0.92 -11.21
C GLY A 417 -18.14 0.70 -10.76
N ALA A 418 -17.62 -0.52 -10.75
CA ALA A 418 -16.25 -0.78 -10.38
C ALA A 418 -15.26 -0.06 -11.31
N ILE A 419 -14.28 0.61 -10.72
CA ILE A 419 -13.26 1.36 -11.46
C ILE A 419 -12.11 0.39 -11.79
N ASP A 420 -11.91 0.12 -13.06
CA ASP A 420 -10.77 -0.67 -13.55
C ASP A 420 -9.72 0.29 -14.12
N PHE A 421 -8.62 0.47 -13.39
CA PHE A 421 -7.49 1.28 -13.84
C PHE A 421 -6.60 0.42 -14.73
N ASP A 422 -6.62 0.68 -16.03
CA ASP A 422 -5.68 0.05 -16.97
C ASP A 422 -4.36 0.85 -17.00
N LEU A 423 -3.65 0.83 -15.87
CA LEU A 423 -2.34 1.44 -15.77
C LEU A 423 -1.27 0.39 -16.11
N PRO A 424 -0.34 0.70 -17.02
CA PRO A 424 0.78 -0.17 -17.29
C PRO A 424 1.68 -0.25 -16.06
N GLU A 425 1.96 -1.46 -15.61
CA GLU A 425 2.93 -1.71 -14.55
C GLU A 425 4.30 -2.02 -15.17
N PRO A 426 5.38 -1.41 -14.69
CA PRO A 426 6.72 -1.74 -15.16
C PRO A 426 7.19 -3.06 -14.53
N GLU A 427 7.73 -3.93 -15.35
CA GLU A 427 8.44 -5.15 -14.93
C GLU A 427 9.93 -4.98 -15.21
N VAL A 428 10.76 -5.20 -14.20
CA VAL A 428 12.22 -5.10 -14.29
C VAL A 428 12.77 -6.49 -14.59
N ILE A 429 13.44 -6.63 -15.73
CA ILE A 429 14.13 -7.85 -16.11
C ILE A 429 15.59 -7.75 -15.65
N LEU A 430 16.04 -8.75 -14.91
CA LEU A 430 17.41 -8.80 -14.40
C LEU A 430 18.21 -9.88 -15.15
N ASN A 431 19.48 -9.57 -15.43
CA ASN A 431 20.42 -10.54 -15.96
C ASN A 431 20.92 -11.50 -14.85
N LEU A 432 21.74 -12.48 -15.20
CA LEU A 432 22.29 -13.47 -14.26
C LEU A 432 23.19 -12.86 -13.18
N GLN A 433 23.66 -11.64 -13.38
CA GLN A 433 24.47 -10.87 -12.44
C GLN A 433 23.62 -10.03 -11.48
N GLY A 434 22.28 -9.99 -11.66
CA GLY A 434 21.36 -9.20 -10.88
C GLY A 434 21.29 -7.71 -11.30
N GLU A 435 21.82 -7.36 -12.47
CA GLU A 435 21.73 -6.03 -13.05
C GLU A 435 20.49 -5.92 -13.93
N THR A 436 19.93 -4.72 -14.04
CA THR A 436 18.75 -4.49 -14.88
C THR A 436 19.14 -4.60 -16.35
N GLU A 437 18.61 -5.61 -17.02
CA GLU A 437 18.81 -5.84 -18.45
C GLU A 437 17.79 -5.03 -19.26
N ASP A 438 16.53 -5.02 -18.80
CA ASP A 438 15.46 -4.30 -19.47
C ASP A 438 14.36 -3.89 -18.46
N VAL A 439 13.51 -2.94 -18.88
CA VAL A 439 12.30 -2.54 -18.17
C VAL A 439 11.15 -2.57 -19.16
N ILE A 440 10.29 -3.56 -19.02
CA ILE A 440 9.19 -3.80 -19.95
C ILE A 440 7.84 -3.47 -19.32
N ARG A 441 6.82 -3.41 -20.14
CA ARG A 441 5.43 -3.32 -19.67
C ARG A 441 4.96 -4.71 -19.23
N ALA A 442 4.55 -4.85 -17.97
CA ALA A 442 3.88 -6.07 -17.51
C ALA A 442 2.58 -6.28 -18.29
N GLU A 443 2.39 -7.50 -18.76
CA GLU A 443 1.22 -7.83 -19.58
C GLU A 443 0.03 -8.20 -18.70
N ARG A 444 -1.13 -7.58 -18.93
CA ARG A 444 -2.41 -7.95 -18.30
C ARG A 444 -3.34 -8.53 -19.36
N ASN A 445 -3.23 -9.83 -19.59
CA ASN A 445 -4.02 -10.57 -20.59
C ASN A 445 -5.32 -11.16 -19.99
N LEU A 446 -6.09 -11.90 -20.84
CA LEU A 446 -7.35 -12.54 -20.44
C LEU A 446 -7.18 -13.48 -19.24
N ALA A 447 -6.07 -14.23 -19.16
CA ALA A 447 -5.85 -15.17 -18.07
C ALA A 447 -5.70 -14.46 -16.71
N HIS A 448 -5.00 -13.31 -16.68
CA HIS A 448 -4.94 -12.46 -15.48
C HIS A 448 -6.34 -11.99 -15.06
N GLN A 449 -7.14 -11.54 -16.03
CA GLN A 449 -8.51 -11.09 -15.77
C GLN A 449 -9.41 -12.21 -15.24
N MET A 450 -9.26 -13.44 -15.74
CA MET A 450 -10.01 -14.60 -15.27
C MET A 450 -9.76 -14.87 -13.79
N ILE A 451 -8.49 -14.99 -13.40
CA ILE A 451 -8.12 -15.24 -11.99
C ILE A 451 -8.53 -14.06 -11.11
N GLU A 452 -8.30 -12.82 -11.56
CA GLU A 452 -8.75 -11.62 -10.83
C GLU A 452 -10.25 -11.64 -10.52
N GLU A 453 -11.10 -11.89 -11.54
CA GLU A 453 -12.56 -11.90 -11.34
C GLU A 453 -13.01 -13.03 -10.42
N PHE A 454 -12.39 -14.23 -10.50
CA PHE A 454 -12.73 -15.34 -9.64
C PHE A 454 -12.30 -15.11 -8.18
N MET A 455 -11.12 -14.50 -7.96
CA MET A 455 -10.66 -14.12 -6.63
C MET A 455 -11.53 -13.01 -6.03
N ILE A 456 -11.91 -12.00 -6.82
CA ILE A 456 -12.84 -10.95 -6.38
C ILE A 456 -14.18 -11.58 -5.99
N ALA A 457 -14.73 -12.48 -6.80
CA ALA A 457 -16.00 -13.15 -6.53
C ALA A 457 -15.98 -13.98 -5.25
N ALA A 458 -14.88 -14.71 -4.99
CA ALA A 458 -14.70 -15.49 -3.77
C ALA A 458 -14.58 -14.57 -2.54
N ASN A 459 -13.78 -13.51 -2.63
CA ASN A 459 -13.58 -12.52 -1.57
C ASN A 459 -14.90 -11.81 -1.19
N GLU A 460 -15.69 -11.37 -2.17
CA GLU A 460 -17.02 -10.79 -1.95
C GLU A 460 -17.99 -11.79 -1.31
N ALA A 461 -17.96 -13.05 -1.78
CA ALA A 461 -18.84 -14.07 -1.26
C ALA A 461 -18.56 -14.41 0.22
N VAL A 462 -17.29 -14.48 0.61
CA VAL A 462 -16.88 -14.68 2.01
C VAL A 462 -17.28 -13.49 2.87
N ALA A 463 -17.04 -12.25 2.41
CA ALA A 463 -17.41 -11.06 3.15
C ALA A 463 -18.90 -11.00 3.46
N HIS A 464 -19.77 -11.20 2.43
CA HIS A 464 -21.23 -11.21 2.60
C HIS A 464 -21.70 -12.34 3.50
N PHE A 465 -21.15 -13.56 3.34
CA PHE A 465 -21.49 -14.71 4.19
C PHE A 465 -21.22 -14.44 5.67
N MET A 466 -20.06 -13.86 5.98
CA MET A 466 -19.67 -13.53 7.35
C MET A 466 -20.49 -12.39 7.94
N GLU A 467 -20.84 -11.39 7.13
CA GLU A 467 -21.71 -10.29 7.52
C GLU A 467 -23.13 -10.77 7.83
N ASP A 468 -23.71 -11.61 6.96
CA ASP A 468 -25.04 -12.22 7.18
C ASP A 468 -25.11 -13.05 8.45
N LYS A 469 -23.99 -13.65 8.85
CA LYS A 469 -23.87 -14.43 10.10
C LYS A 469 -23.70 -13.55 11.34
N GLY A 470 -23.34 -12.27 11.18
CA GLY A 470 -23.21 -11.31 12.27
C GLY A 470 -22.04 -11.55 13.23
N PHE A 471 -20.99 -12.25 12.77
CA PHE A 471 -19.78 -12.47 13.57
C PHE A 471 -18.77 -11.36 13.38
N PRO A 472 -17.92 -11.06 14.41
CA PRO A 472 -16.75 -10.21 14.26
C PRO A 472 -15.87 -10.68 13.10
N PHE A 473 -15.49 -9.77 12.21
CA PHE A 473 -14.79 -10.12 10.99
C PHE A 473 -13.80 -9.05 10.56
N ILE A 474 -12.85 -9.41 9.67
CA ILE A 474 -11.90 -8.47 9.09
C ILE A 474 -12.26 -8.22 7.62
N TYR A 475 -12.53 -6.97 7.30
CA TYR A 475 -12.87 -6.51 5.95
C TYR A 475 -11.69 -5.80 5.30
N ARG A 476 -11.65 -5.83 3.97
CA ARG A 476 -10.82 -4.96 3.15
C ARG A 476 -11.68 -3.80 2.67
N ILE A 477 -11.50 -2.64 3.26
CA ILE A 477 -12.32 -1.46 2.96
C ILE A 477 -11.57 -0.47 2.08
N HIS A 478 -12.33 0.21 1.22
CA HIS A 478 -11.85 1.34 0.43
C HIS A 478 -12.88 2.45 0.51
N GLU A 479 -12.61 3.44 1.35
CA GLU A 479 -13.54 4.55 1.55
C GLU A 479 -13.58 5.47 0.32
N PRO A 480 -14.68 6.20 0.10
CA PRO A 480 -14.76 7.22 -0.95
C PRO A 480 -13.65 8.26 -0.83
N PRO A 481 -13.21 8.86 -1.95
CA PRO A 481 -12.23 9.95 -1.94
C PRO A 481 -12.78 11.17 -1.17
N LYS A 482 -11.86 11.99 -0.65
CA LYS A 482 -12.23 13.24 0.01
C LYS A 482 -12.85 14.22 -1.00
N LYS A 483 -13.83 14.99 -0.57
CA LYS A 483 -14.55 15.97 -1.41
C LYS A 483 -13.59 16.95 -2.09
N GLU A 484 -12.59 17.43 -1.35
CA GLU A 484 -11.59 18.37 -1.82
C GLU A 484 -10.77 17.76 -2.98
N ALA A 485 -10.37 16.49 -2.86
CA ALA A 485 -9.63 15.78 -3.91
C ALA A 485 -10.48 15.57 -5.17
N VAL A 486 -11.77 15.27 -5.00
CA VAL A 486 -12.70 15.14 -6.14
C VAL A 486 -12.91 16.49 -6.83
N ASP A 487 -13.07 17.57 -6.06
CA ASP A 487 -13.27 18.92 -6.61
C ASP A 487 -11.99 19.40 -7.34
N GLU A 488 -10.81 19.01 -6.86
CA GLU A 488 -9.53 19.28 -7.54
C GLU A 488 -9.43 18.48 -8.85
N PHE A 489 -9.77 17.19 -8.83
CA PHE A 489 -9.81 16.35 -10.01
C PHE A 489 -10.82 16.89 -11.06
N ARG A 490 -12.01 17.30 -10.65
CA ARG A 490 -13.02 17.92 -11.54
C ARG A 490 -12.48 19.19 -12.21
N ARG A 491 -11.81 20.03 -11.45
CA ARG A 491 -11.17 21.25 -12.01
C ARG A 491 -10.10 20.89 -13.02
N PHE A 492 -9.26 19.91 -12.71
CA PHE A 492 -8.22 19.42 -13.60
C PHE A 492 -8.81 18.94 -14.93
N ILE A 493 -9.78 18.02 -14.90
CA ILE A 493 -10.45 17.46 -16.07
C ILE A 493 -11.15 18.57 -16.91
N SER A 494 -11.81 19.51 -16.24
CA SER A 494 -12.46 20.64 -16.91
C SER A 494 -11.45 21.56 -17.63
N ASN A 495 -10.26 21.76 -17.06
CA ASN A 495 -9.18 22.55 -17.65
C ASN A 495 -8.57 21.87 -18.89
N LEU A 496 -8.59 20.53 -18.96
CA LEU A 496 -8.22 19.77 -20.14
C LEU A 496 -9.30 19.78 -21.24
N GLY A 497 -10.48 20.37 -20.97
CA GLY A 497 -11.56 20.51 -21.94
C GLY A 497 -12.64 19.42 -21.89
N TYR A 498 -12.54 18.47 -20.97
CA TYR A 498 -13.54 17.41 -20.79
C TYR A 498 -14.78 17.94 -20.03
N LYS A 499 -15.97 17.53 -20.49
CA LYS A 499 -17.24 18.04 -19.96
C LYS A 499 -17.97 17.04 -19.04
N SER A 500 -17.49 15.80 -18.98
CA SER A 500 -18.15 14.67 -18.30
C SER A 500 -18.41 14.88 -16.80
N MET A 501 -17.67 15.78 -16.14
CA MET A 501 -17.84 16.14 -14.73
C MET A 501 -18.41 17.55 -14.48
N ARG A 502 -18.95 18.21 -15.51
CA ARG A 502 -19.62 19.49 -15.29
C ARG A 502 -20.95 19.26 -14.59
N PRO A 503 -21.28 20.05 -13.54
CA PRO A 503 -22.62 20.01 -12.95
C PRO A 503 -23.62 20.41 -14.04
N ASP A 504 -24.47 19.49 -14.46
CA ASP A 504 -25.58 19.81 -15.35
C ASP A 504 -26.50 20.81 -14.63
N HIS A 505 -26.70 21.98 -15.24
CA HIS A 505 -27.65 22.97 -14.79
C HIS A 505 -29.05 22.36 -14.93
N GLY A 506 -29.57 21.71 -13.87
CA GLY A 506 -30.95 21.28 -13.82
C GLY A 506 -31.26 19.90 -13.27
N LEU A 507 -30.33 19.01 -13.13
CA LEU A 507 -30.54 17.73 -12.46
C LEU A 507 -30.25 17.84 -10.96
N LYS A 508 -31.22 17.42 -10.13
CA LYS A 508 -31.05 17.26 -8.68
C LYS A 508 -29.71 16.65 -8.40
N ARG A 509 -28.97 17.23 -7.44
CA ARG A 509 -27.71 16.73 -6.90
C ARG A 509 -27.73 15.20 -6.86
N VAL A 510 -27.13 14.56 -7.86
CA VAL A 510 -26.78 13.15 -7.76
C VAL A 510 -25.84 13.05 -6.59
N ALA A 511 -26.08 12.11 -5.70
CA ALA A 511 -25.31 11.92 -4.49
C ALA A 511 -23.82 12.07 -4.80
N ASP A 512 -23.17 13.05 -4.17
CA ASP A 512 -21.79 13.40 -4.35
C ASP A 512 -20.92 12.11 -4.29
N HIS A 513 -20.11 11.88 -5.34
CA HIS A 513 -19.04 10.88 -5.41
C HIS A 513 -19.45 9.45 -5.76
N SER A 514 -20.34 9.23 -6.76
CA SER A 514 -20.58 7.89 -7.30
C SER A 514 -19.37 7.40 -8.13
N PRO A 515 -18.91 6.14 -7.96
CA PRO A 515 -17.86 5.55 -8.82
C PRO A 515 -18.17 5.65 -10.31
N LYS A 516 -19.45 5.62 -10.71
CA LYS A 516 -19.92 5.76 -12.09
C LYS A 516 -19.55 7.10 -12.75
N GLU A 517 -19.38 8.16 -11.96
CA GLU A 517 -18.94 9.46 -12.48
C GLU A 517 -17.50 9.39 -12.99
N PHE A 518 -16.63 8.71 -12.25
CA PHE A 518 -15.24 8.50 -12.66
C PHE A 518 -15.14 7.60 -13.89
N LEU A 519 -15.96 6.53 -13.97
CA LEU A 519 -16.00 5.66 -15.15
C LEU A 519 -16.35 6.41 -16.44
N ARG A 520 -17.22 7.41 -16.39
CA ARG A 520 -17.53 8.25 -17.57
C ARG A 520 -16.30 9.00 -18.06
N VAL A 521 -15.53 9.57 -17.14
CA VAL A 521 -14.27 10.26 -17.48
C VAL A 521 -13.30 9.27 -18.12
N LEU A 522 -13.08 8.11 -17.48
CA LEU A 522 -12.15 7.09 -17.96
C LEU A 522 -12.55 6.60 -19.37
N SER A 523 -13.86 6.43 -19.63
CA SER A 523 -14.35 6.03 -20.96
C SER A 523 -14.17 7.15 -22.02
N GLU A 524 -14.26 8.43 -21.61
CA GLU A 524 -14.08 9.58 -22.52
C GLU A 524 -12.60 9.78 -22.91
N VAL A 525 -11.66 9.43 -22.01
CA VAL A 525 -10.23 9.60 -22.22
C VAL A 525 -9.54 8.39 -22.85
N LYS A 526 -10.24 7.27 -22.94
CA LYS A 526 -9.70 6.00 -23.42
C LYS A 526 -9.11 6.14 -24.84
N GLY A 527 -7.87 5.68 -25.01
CA GLY A 527 -7.12 5.74 -26.29
C GLY A 527 -6.55 7.14 -26.60
N ARG A 528 -6.60 8.09 -25.65
CA ARG A 528 -6.00 9.43 -25.83
C ARG A 528 -4.62 9.52 -25.20
N PRO A 529 -3.73 10.39 -25.67
CA PRO A 529 -2.38 10.54 -25.09
C PRO A 529 -2.37 10.84 -23.59
N GLU A 530 -3.37 11.61 -23.11
CA GLU A 530 -3.50 11.97 -21.69
C GLU A 530 -4.18 10.92 -20.81
N GLU A 531 -4.67 9.80 -21.36
CA GLU A 531 -5.38 8.74 -20.63
C GLU A 531 -4.61 8.30 -19.39
N ARG A 532 -3.33 7.98 -19.57
CA ARG A 532 -2.47 7.49 -18.48
C ARG A 532 -2.36 8.49 -17.34
N VAL A 533 -2.07 9.76 -17.66
CA VAL A 533 -1.91 10.80 -16.64
C VAL A 533 -3.21 11.06 -15.90
N ILE A 534 -4.34 11.03 -16.61
CA ILE A 534 -5.68 11.19 -15.98
C ILE A 534 -5.97 10.02 -15.03
N ASN A 535 -5.66 8.79 -15.43
CA ASN A 535 -5.79 7.61 -14.59
C ASN A 535 -4.93 7.73 -13.32
N GLU A 536 -3.67 8.17 -13.44
CA GLU A 536 -2.78 8.35 -12.29
C GLU A 536 -3.26 9.45 -11.33
N ILE A 537 -3.71 10.61 -11.85
CA ILE A 537 -4.23 11.68 -11.01
C ILE A 537 -5.50 11.24 -10.31
N LEU A 538 -6.38 10.51 -11.00
CA LEU A 538 -7.57 9.93 -10.40
C LEU A 538 -7.20 8.95 -9.29
N LEU A 539 -6.27 8.04 -9.54
CA LEU A 539 -5.79 7.07 -8.53
C LEU A 539 -5.20 7.79 -7.30
N ARG A 540 -4.38 8.83 -7.51
CA ARG A 540 -3.83 9.65 -6.41
C ARG A 540 -4.89 10.41 -5.62
N SER A 541 -6.06 10.70 -6.20
CA SER A 541 -7.18 11.33 -5.50
C SER A 541 -7.97 10.37 -4.62
N MET A 542 -7.81 9.04 -4.83
CA MET A 542 -8.47 8.01 -4.03
C MET A 542 -7.81 7.86 -2.66
N LYS A 543 -8.59 7.37 -1.69
CA LYS A 543 -8.03 6.90 -0.42
C LYS A 543 -7.33 5.55 -0.62
N TRP A 544 -6.46 5.20 0.30
CA TRP A 544 -5.86 3.87 0.33
C TRP A 544 -6.86 2.85 0.88
N ALA A 545 -6.92 1.68 0.26
CA ALA A 545 -7.61 0.55 0.84
C ALA A 545 -6.86 0.06 2.10
N LYS A 546 -7.60 -0.35 3.13
CA LYS A 546 -7.05 -0.82 4.41
C LYS A 546 -7.89 -1.95 5.00
N TYR A 547 -7.35 -2.65 5.98
CA TYR A 547 -8.13 -3.61 6.75
C TYR A 547 -8.91 -2.92 7.87
N SER A 548 -10.08 -3.45 8.22
CA SER A 548 -10.96 -2.89 9.25
C SER A 548 -11.85 -3.98 9.84
N ALA A 549 -12.14 -3.90 11.15
CA ALA A 549 -13.17 -4.72 11.77
C ALA A 549 -14.59 -4.26 11.41
N LYS A 550 -14.75 -3.08 10.82
CA LYS A 550 -16.05 -2.53 10.38
C LYS A 550 -16.13 -2.57 8.86
N ASN A 551 -17.25 -3.07 8.35
CA ASN A 551 -17.55 -2.97 6.92
C ASN A 551 -17.91 -1.52 6.54
N LEU A 552 -17.13 -0.91 5.65
CA LEU A 552 -17.38 0.41 5.06
C LEU A 552 -17.49 0.33 3.53
N GLY A 553 -17.60 -0.89 3.00
CA GLY A 553 -17.61 -1.16 1.56
C GLY A 553 -16.24 -0.95 0.89
N HIS A 554 -16.20 -1.22 -0.40
CA HIS A 554 -14.98 -1.06 -1.21
C HIS A 554 -15.28 -0.19 -2.45
N PHE A 555 -15.01 1.10 -2.35
CA PHE A 555 -15.37 2.11 -3.36
C PHE A 555 -14.85 1.75 -4.77
N GLY A 556 -13.57 1.40 -4.91
CA GLY A 556 -12.96 1.07 -6.21
C GLY A 556 -13.59 -0.15 -6.90
N LEU A 557 -14.05 -1.15 -6.12
CA LEU A 557 -14.76 -2.32 -6.62
C LEU A 557 -16.28 -2.12 -6.73
N ALA A 558 -16.78 -0.98 -6.27
CA ALA A 558 -18.20 -0.73 -6.11
C ALA A 558 -18.91 -1.89 -5.38
N SER A 559 -18.28 -2.43 -4.34
CA SER A 559 -18.76 -3.55 -3.53
C SER A 559 -19.17 -3.06 -2.15
N ASP A 560 -20.29 -3.53 -1.65
CA ASP A 560 -20.80 -3.23 -0.31
C ASP A 560 -20.15 -4.07 0.80
N GLY A 561 -19.47 -5.16 0.44
CA GLY A 561 -18.69 -5.98 1.37
C GLY A 561 -17.54 -6.69 0.64
N TYR A 562 -16.32 -6.53 1.14
CA TYR A 562 -15.13 -7.14 0.58
C TYR A 562 -14.13 -7.55 1.66
N THR A 563 -13.45 -8.66 1.45
CA THR A 563 -12.35 -9.13 2.29
C THR A 563 -11.23 -9.72 1.45
N HIS A 564 -10.14 -10.10 2.08
CA HIS A 564 -9.11 -10.93 1.46
C HIS A 564 -9.17 -12.35 2.05
N PHE A 565 -9.38 -13.32 1.17
CA PHE A 565 -9.52 -14.74 1.52
C PHE A 565 -8.56 -15.63 0.72
N THR A 566 -8.13 -15.16 -0.45
CA THR A 566 -7.59 -16.00 -1.52
C THR A 566 -6.08 -16.20 -1.51
N SER A 567 -5.33 -15.60 -0.54
CA SER A 567 -3.86 -15.72 -0.52
C SER A 567 -3.28 -15.83 0.89
N PRO A 568 -3.62 -16.87 1.68
CA PRO A 568 -3.15 -17.03 3.07
C PRO A 568 -1.67 -17.39 3.20
N ILE A 569 -0.98 -17.85 2.14
CA ILE A 569 0.46 -18.11 2.16
C ILE A 569 1.24 -16.80 2.28
N ARG A 570 0.74 -15.73 1.64
CA ARG A 570 1.45 -14.46 1.53
C ARG A 570 0.78 -13.28 2.22
N ARG A 571 -0.46 -13.40 2.74
CA ARG A 571 -1.17 -12.35 3.47
C ARG A 571 -1.77 -12.88 4.76
N TYR A 572 -1.37 -12.31 5.89
CA TYR A 572 -1.88 -12.74 7.19
C TYR A 572 -3.38 -12.44 7.43
N PRO A 573 -3.99 -11.34 6.90
CA PRO A 573 -5.43 -11.15 7.00
C PRO A 573 -6.24 -12.31 6.43
N ASP A 574 -5.80 -12.92 5.33
CA ASP A 574 -6.44 -14.09 4.71
C ASP A 574 -6.41 -15.29 5.67
N LEU A 575 -5.31 -15.48 6.39
CA LEU A 575 -5.21 -16.51 7.42
C LEU A 575 -6.21 -16.28 8.57
N ILE A 576 -6.40 -15.03 9.01
CA ILE A 576 -7.44 -14.68 9.98
C ILE A 576 -8.81 -15.04 9.43
N VAL A 577 -9.11 -14.66 8.18
CA VAL A 577 -10.38 -14.94 7.51
C VAL A 577 -10.64 -16.45 7.45
N HIS A 578 -9.64 -17.27 7.07
CA HIS A 578 -9.75 -18.73 7.06
C HIS A 578 -10.11 -19.30 8.44
N ARG A 579 -9.46 -18.81 9.49
CA ARG A 579 -9.72 -19.25 10.87
C ARG A 579 -11.13 -18.91 11.30
N LEU A 580 -11.57 -17.67 11.10
CA LEU A 580 -12.91 -17.23 11.46
C LEU A 580 -13.99 -17.97 10.66
N LEU A 581 -13.82 -18.12 9.35
CA LEU A 581 -14.73 -18.85 8.49
C LEU A 581 -14.89 -20.32 8.96
N LYS A 582 -13.79 -21.00 9.27
CA LYS A 582 -13.83 -22.37 9.80
C LYS A 582 -14.53 -22.47 11.16
N GLN A 583 -14.37 -21.49 12.04
CA GLN A 583 -15.07 -21.46 13.34
C GLN A 583 -16.58 -21.37 13.10
N VAL A 584 -17.03 -20.48 12.20
CA VAL A 584 -18.44 -20.33 11.84
C VAL A 584 -19.00 -21.61 11.18
N LEU A 585 -18.27 -22.21 10.23
CA LEU A 585 -18.68 -23.46 9.56
C LEU A 585 -18.77 -24.66 10.52
N SER A 586 -18.00 -24.67 11.58
CA SER A 586 -18.04 -25.73 12.62
C SER A 586 -18.93 -25.37 13.82
N GLU A 587 -19.73 -24.32 13.73
CA GLU A 587 -20.63 -23.83 14.79
C GLU A 587 -19.92 -23.56 16.13
N LYS A 588 -18.64 -23.24 16.08
CA LYS A 588 -17.84 -22.90 17.26
C LYS A 588 -18.00 -21.42 17.60
N GLU A 589 -17.93 -21.13 18.89
CA GLU A 589 -17.93 -19.76 19.39
C GLU A 589 -16.72 -18.99 18.86
N VAL A 590 -16.97 -17.80 18.28
CA VAL A 590 -15.91 -16.88 17.88
C VAL A 590 -15.49 -16.05 19.08
N LYS A 591 -14.25 -16.24 19.56
CA LYS A 591 -13.77 -15.67 20.83
C LYS A 591 -13.09 -14.30 20.68
N ILE A 592 -12.97 -13.77 19.46
CA ILE A 592 -12.28 -12.50 19.22
C ILE A 592 -13.27 -11.34 19.32
N SER A 593 -12.86 -10.25 19.96
CA SER A 593 -13.66 -9.00 20.03
C SER A 593 -13.39 -8.09 18.83
N ASP A 594 -14.33 -7.20 18.53
CA ASP A 594 -14.17 -6.17 17.50
C ASP A 594 -12.94 -5.28 17.75
N GLU A 595 -12.65 -4.94 19.01
CA GLU A 595 -11.44 -4.18 19.38
C GLU A 595 -10.16 -4.96 19.10
N GLY A 596 -10.14 -6.26 19.43
CA GLY A 596 -9.01 -7.14 19.12
C GLY A 596 -8.75 -7.27 17.62
N LEU A 597 -9.81 -7.39 16.80
CA LEU A 597 -9.71 -7.39 15.35
C LEU A 597 -9.29 -6.01 14.80
N GLY A 598 -9.79 -4.92 15.37
CA GLY A 598 -9.40 -3.56 14.99
C GLY A 598 -7.89 -3.34 15.13
N ASN A 599 -7.32 -3.72 16.27
CA ASN A 599 -5.87 -3.62 16.52
C ASN A 599 -5.05 -4.47 15.53
N LYS A 600 -5.51 -5.69 15.20
CA LYS A 600 -4.89 -6.53 14.18
C LYS A 600 -4.99 -5.90 12.80
N ALA A 601 -6.14 -5.33 12.42
CA ALA A 601 -6.37 -4.68 11.14
C ALA A 601 -5.45 -3.47 10.94
N ASP A 602 -5.26 -2.65 11.96
CA ASP A 602 -4.36 -1.48 11.92
C ASP A 602 -2.90 -1.91 11.73
N HIS A 603 -2.44 -2.93 12.49
CA HIS A 603 -1.10 -3.48 12.34
C HIS A 603 -0.87 -4.03 10.93
N LEU A 604 -1.79 -4.83 10.42
CA LEU A 604 -1.67 -5.47 9.10
C LEU A 604 -1.74 -4.46 7.95
N SER A 605 -2.54 -3.40 8.09
CA SER A 605 -2.57 -2.29 7.13
C SER A 605 -1.24 -1.51 7.11
N GLU A 606 -0.61 -1.31 8.28
CA GLU A 606 0.71 -0.69 8.35
C GLU A 606 1.79 -1.58 7.71
N ARG A 607 1.76 -2.91 7.96
CA ARG A 607 2.73 -3.86 7.36
C ARG A 607 2.59 -3.91 5.84
N GLU A 608 1.36 -3.95 5.33
CA GLU A 608 1.09 -3.91 3.88
C GLU A 608 1.63 -2.60 3.25
N ARG A 609 1.39 -1.46 3.90
CA ARG A 609 1.90 -0.18 3.42
C ARG A 609 3.43 -0.15 3.36
N VAL A 610 4.10 -0.66 4.38
CA VAL A 610 5.57 -0.77 4.41
C VAL A 610 6.08 -1.67 3.27
N ALA A 611 5.42 -2.80 3.02
CA ALA A 611 5.75 -3.70 1.91
C ALA A 611 5.62 -2.99 0.56
N MET A 612 4.48 -2.36 0.29
CA MET A 612 4.23 -1.62 -0.95
C MET A 612 5.23 -0.47 -1.17
N GLU A 613 5.57 0.28 -0.12
CA GLU A 613 6.57 1.35 -0.20
C GLU A 613 7.95 0.79 -0.53
N ALA A 614 8.33 -0.35 0.06
CA ALA A 614 9.59 -1.02 -0.19
C ALA A 614 9.67 -1.56 -1.63
N GLU A 615 8.63 -2.24 -2.11
CA GLU A 615 8.52 -2.75 -3.47
C GLU A 615 8.57 -1.62 -4.51
N ARG A 616 7.87 -0.53 -4.27
CA ARG A 616 7.89 0.64 -5.15
C ARG A 616 9.27 1.30 -5.18
N GLU A 617 9.94 1.42 -4.04
CA GLU A 617 11.24 2.04 -3.98
C GLU A 617 12.32 1.19 -4.66
N ILE A 618 12.32 -0.14 -4.46
CA ILE A 618 13.31 -1.02 -5.11
C ILE A 618 13.15 -0.99 -6.64
N LEU A 619 11.92 -1.03 -7.15
CA LEU A 619 11.65 -0.90 -8.59
C LEU A 619 12.17 0.44 -9.14
N ASN A 620 11.95 1.53 -8.41
CA ASN A 620 12.46 2.84 -8.83
C ASN A 620 14.00 2.88 -8.85
N ARG A 621 14.67 2.24 -7.88
CA ARG A 621 16.14 2.16 -7.82
C ARG A 621 16.71 1.40 -9.01
N TYR A 622 16.14 0.25 -9.36
CA TYR A 622 16.54 -0.50 -10.53
C TYR A 622 16.35 0.29 -11.84
N ARG A 623 15.22 0.98 -11.99
CA ARG A 623 14.93 1.82 -13.16
C ARG A 623 15.92 2.99 -13.30
N VAL A 624 16.23 3.68 -12.22
CA VAL A 624 17.22 4.77 -12.24
C VAL A 624 18.60 4.25 -12.57
N ARG A 625 18.96 3.09 -12.05
CA ARG A 625 20.24 2.43 -12.37
C ARG A 625 20.36 2.05 -13.84
N PHE A 626 19.30 1.49 -14.41
CA PHE A 626 19.18 1.20 -15.83
C PHE A 626 19.39 2.45 -16.71
N MET A 627 18.83 3.58 -16.30
CA MET A 627 18.96 4.84 -17.05
C MET A 627 20.37 5.44 -17.00
N ARG A 628 21.21 5.06 -16.05
CA ARG A 628 22.62 5.53 -15.99
C ARG A 628 23.40 5.19 -17.26
N ASP A 629 23.18 4.00 -17.79
CA ASP A 629 23.88 3.51 -18.96
C ASP A 629 23.25 4.03 -20.27
N LYS A 630 22.13 4.78 -20.16
CA LYS A 630 21.37 5.39 -21.25
C LYS A 630 21.63 6.89 -21.44
N ILE A 631 22.63 7.45 -20.75
CA ILE A 631 22.98 8.88 -20.88
C ILE A 631 23.37 9.18 -22.35
N GLY A 632 22.71 10.19 -22.93
CA GLY A 632 22.87 10.59 -24.33
C GLY A 632 21.87 9.96 -25.29
N GLU A 633 21.16 8.91 -24.90
CA GLU A 633 20.10 8.28 -25.71
C GLU A 633 18.81 9.12 -25.71
N GLU A 634 18.04 9.01 -26.78
CA GLU A 634 16.77 9.72 -26.97
C GLU A 634 15.60 8.77 -26.81
N PHE A 635 14.54 9.26 -26.16
CA PHE A 635 13.31 8.51 -25.89
C PHE A 635 12.08 9.35 -26.18
N GLU A 636 11.01 8.70 -26.57
CA GLU A 636 9.68 9.28 -26.59
C GLU A 636 9.07 9.23 -25.18
N GLY A 637 8.39 10.31 -24.80
CA GLY A 637 7.75 10.42 -23.51
C GLY A 637 6.49 11.26 -23.54
N ILE A 638 5.78 11.25 -22.44
CA ILE A 638 4.56 12.05 -22.21
C ILE A 638 4.81 12.95 -21.01
N VAL A 639 4.41 14.21 -21.10
CA VAL A 639 4.46 15.13 -19.96
C VAL A 639 3.49 14.66 -18.89
N SER A 640 4.01 14.16 -17.75
CA SER A 640 3.26 13.63 -16.62
C SER A 640 2.91 14.69 -15.57
N GLY A 641 3.70 15.75 -15.49
CA GLY A 641 3.50 16.83 -14.52
C GLY A 641 4.15 18.13 -14.93
N VAL A 642 3.56 19.26 -14.52
CA VAL A 642 4.11 20.61 -14.82
C VAL A 642 4.21 21.42 -13.54
N THR A 643 5.35 22.04 -13.32
CA THR A 643 5.68 22.88 -12.15
C THR A 643 6.31 24.20 -12.56
N ALA A 644 6.54 25.09 -11.61
CA ALA A 644 7.22 26.35 -11.86
C ALA A 644 8.71 26.20 -12.25
N PHE A 645 9.36 25.11 -11.85
CA PHE A 645 10.78 24.86 -12.12
C PHE A 645 11.03 23.95 -13.33
N GLY A 646 9.97 23.42 -13.96
CA GLY A 646 10.07 22.54 -15.12
C GLY A 646 8.86 21.64 -15.27
N PHE A 647 9.01 20.63 -16.09
CA PHE A 647 7.98 19.61 -16.26
C PHE A 647 8.58 18.20 -16.22
N PHE A 648 7.81 17.27 -15.70
CA PHE A 648 8.16 15.87 -15.64
C PHE A 648 7.73 15.16 -16.92
N VAL A 649 8.55 14.25 -17.38
CA VAL A 649 8.30 13.43 -18.55
C VAL A 649 8.45 11.99 -18.16
N GLU A 650 7.44 11.19 -18.46
CA GLU A 650 7.49 9.75 -18.34
C GLU A 650 7.77 9.12 -19.71
N LEU A 651 8.81 8.31 -19.79
CA LEU A 651 9.20 7.61 -21.00
C LEU A 651 8.18 6.51 -21.33
N LYS A 652 7.81 6.38 -22.62
CA LYS A 652 6.75 5.43 -23.06
C LYS A 652 7.17 3.97 -22.90
N ASP A 653 8.41 3.65 -23.21
CA ASP A 653 8.89 2.25 -23.29
C ASP A 653 9.53 1.77 -21.99
N VAL A 654 10.12 2.65 -21.19
CA VAL A 654 10.90 2.30 -20.00
C VAL A 654 10.20 2.67 -18.69
N PHE A 655 9.06 3.37 -18.76
CA PHE A 655 8.25 3.78 -17.60
C PHE A 655 9.03 4.51 -16.50
N VAL A 656 10.04 5.29 -16.91
CA VAL A 656 10.88 6.10 -16.03
C VAL A 656 10.48 7.55 -16.16
N GLU A 657 10.33 8.25 -15.05
CA GLU A 657 10.02 9.67 -14.99
C GLU A 657 11.32 10.48 -14.76
N GLY A 658 11.49 11.56 -15.51
CA GLY A 658 12.59 12.50 -15.35
C GLY A 658 12.13 13.95 -15.52
N LEU A 659 12.99 14.89 -15.14
CA LEU A 659 12.70 16.31 -15.11
C LEU A 659 13.35 17.04 -16.31
N VAL A 660 12.54 17.75 -17.09
CA VAL A 660 13.03 18.82 -17.99
C VAL A 660 12.96 20.11 -17.21
N ARG A 661 14.12 20.70 -16.89
CA ARG A 661 14.19 21.95 -16.13
C ARG A 661 13.81 23.15 -17.01
N VAL A 662 13.08 24.12 -16.49
CA VAL A 662 12.76 25.34 -17.20
C VAL A 662 14.05 26.09 -17.64
N THR A 663 15.13 25.99 -16.86
CA THR A 663 16.43 26.58 -17.15
C THR A 663 17.16 25.91 -18.32
N SER A 664 16.78 24.70 -18.74
CA SER A 664 17.32 24.04 -19.94
C SER A 664 16.58 24.43 -21.24
N LEU A 665 15.47 25.14 -21.12
CA LEU A 665 14.71 25.64 -22.27
C LEU A 665 15.27 27.00 -22.71
N HIS A 666 16.13 26.97 -23.71
CA HIS A 666 16.86 28.18 -24.14
C HIS A 666 16.14 29.02 -25.23
N ASP A 667 15.01 28.52 -25.74
CA ASP A 667 14.26 29.11 -26.84
C ASP A 667 13.35 30.26 -26.40
N ASP A 668 12.95 30.31 -25.13
CA ASP A 668 12.08 31.36 -24.58
C ASP A 668 12.15 31.42 -23.04
N TYR A 669 11.49 32.44 -22.45
CA TYR A 669 11.22 32.53 -21.02
C TYR A 669 9.84 31.93 -20.75
N TYR A 670 9.77 30.86 -19.91
CA TYR A 670 8.54 30.12 -19.66
C TYR A 670 7.92 30.48 -18.33
N GLN A 671 6.64 30.88 -18.36
CA GLN A 671 5.84 31.16 -17.16
C GLN A 671 4.92 29.97 -16.84
N TYR A 672 4.86 29.61 -15.55
CA TYR A 672 3.96 28.59 -15.05
C TYR A 672 2.56 29.14 -14.80
N HIS A 673 1.58 28.55 -15.44
CA HIS A 673 0.16 28.81 -15.23
C HIS A 673 -0.49 27.72 -14.39
N GLU A 674 -0.52 27.94 -13.09
CA GLU A 674 -1.06 26.95 -12.11
C GLU A 674 -2.46 26.46 -12.47
N LYS A 675 -3.38 27.36 -12.83
CA LYS A 675 -4.77 27.01 -13.19
C LYS A 675 -4.89 26.17 -14.47
N LYS A 676 -3.91 26.23 -15.37
CA LYS A 676 -3.91 25.53 -16.66
C LYS A 676 -2.97 24.33 -16.68
N TYR A 677 -2.22 24.09 -15.60
CA TYR A 677 -1.19 23.05 -15.50
C TYR A 677 -0.25 23.04 -16.70
N CYS A 678 0.27 24.22 -17.09
CA CYS A 678 1.14 24.35 -18.23
C CYS A 678 2.22 25.42 -18.03
N LEU A 679 3.33 25.28 -18.77
CA LEU A 679 4.32 26.31 -19.01
C LEU A 679 4.02 26.98 -20.35
N ILE A 680 4.07 28.30 -20.40
CA ILE A 680 3.83 29.07 -21.62
C ILE A 680 5.02 30.01 -21.83
N GLY A 681 5.63 29.94 -23.03
CA GLY A 681 6.68 30.86 -23.45
C GLY A 681 6.13 32.26 -23.70
N GLU A 682 6.82 33.27 -23.18
CA GLU A 682 6.38 34.67 -23.28
C GLU A 682 6.37 35.19 -24.73
N ARG A 683 7.38 34.82 -25.50
CA ARG A 683 7.59 35.33 -26.87
C ARG A 683 7.04 34.37 -27.92
N THR A 684 7.34 33.07 -27.78
CA THR A 684 6.99 32.06 -28.78
C THR A 684 5.57 31.51 -28.61
N HIS A 685 4.94 31.76 -27.45
CA HIS A 685 3.68 31.16 -27.04
C HIS A 685 3.67 29.60 -27.06
N LYS A 686 4.85 28.99 -27.17
CA LYS A 686 5.01 27.53 -27.08
C LYS A 686 4.57 27.07 -25.71
N THR A 687 3.74 26.05 -25.68
CA THR A 687 3.17 25.54 -24.43
C THR A 687 3.64 24.11 -24.18
N PHE A 688 3.89 23.79 -22.90
CA PHE A 688 4.07 22.43 -22.42
C PHE A 688 2.98 22.11 -21.41
N ARG A 689 2.14 21.11 -21.72
CA ARG A 689 0.99 20.71 -20.92
C ARG A 689 1.10 19.24 -20.57
N ILE A 690 0.40 18.83 -19.52
CA ILE A 690 0.20 17.42 -19.19
C ILE A 690 -0.45 16.72 -20.38
N GLY A 691 0.09 15.55 -20.76
CA GLY A 691 -0.35 14.78 -21.92
C GLY A 691 0.36 15.13 -23.25
N ASP A 692 1.19 16.18 -23.30
CA ASP A 692 1.98 16.46 -24.49
C ASP A 692 2.99 15.33 -24.74
N GLU A 693 3.07 14.86 -25.99
CA GLU A 693 4.09 13.93 -26.44
C GLU A 693 5.36 14.68 -26.83
N ILE A 694 6.49 14.25 -26.28
CA ILE A 694 7.79 14.88 -26.53
C ILE A 694 8.88 13.83 -26.69
N ARG A 695 9.90 14.17 -27.47
CA ARG A 695 11.17 13.43 -27.51
C ARG A 695 12.17 14.16 -26.62
N VAL A 696 12.77 13.37 -25.73
CA VAL A 696 13.75 13.86 -24.75
C VAL A 696 15.04 13.02 -24.86
N ARG A 697 16.15 13.65 -24.48
CA ARG A 697 17.44 13.00 -24.33
C ARG A 697 17.79 12.91 -22.86
N VAL A 698 18.39 11.79 -22.45
CA VAL A 698 18.90 11.60 -21.08
C VAL A 698 20.17 12.44 -20.92
N ASP A 699 20.09 13.56 -20.22
CA ASP A 699 21.23 14.45 -20.03
C ASP A 699 22.06 14.09 -18.79
N ARG A 700 21.38 13.66 -17.71
CA ARG A 700 22.04 13.29 -16.45
C ARG A 700 21.23 12.30 -15.65
N VAL A 701 21.91 11.36 -15.00
CA VAL A 701 21.33 10.44 -14.04
C VAL A 701 22.11 10.53 -12.73
N ASP A 702 21.43 10.86 -11.65
CA ASP A 702 21.95 10.88 -10.29
C ASP A 702 21.36 9.67 -9.53
N VAL A 703 22.11 8.59 -9.50
CA VAL A 703 21.65 7.32 -8.88
C VAL A 703 21.44 7.49 -7.38
N GLU A 704 22.33 8.24 -6.69
CA GLU A 704 22.24 8.47 -5.24
C GLU A 704 20.95 9.24 -4.87
N ARG A 705 20.63 10.30 -5.63
CA ARG A 705 19.41 11.08 -5.44
C ARG A 705 18.19 10.56 -6.16
N ARG A 706 18.38 9.55 -7.00
CA ARG A 706 17.32 8.98 -7.86
C ARG A 706 16.65 10.03 -8.76
N HIS A 707 17.46 10.96 -9.28
CA HIS A 707 17.01 12.00 -10.17
C HIS A 707 17.54 11.77 -11.58
N ILE A 708 16.65 12.00 -12.55
CA ILE A 708 16.98 11.96 -13.97
C ILE A 708 16.63 13.33 -14.55
N ASP A 709 17.60 13.99 -15.13
CA ASP A 709 17.40 15.23 -15.86
C ASP A 709 17.37 14.92 -17.36
N PHE A 710 16.32 15.39 -18.02
CA PHE A 710 16.13 15.27 -19.46
C PHE A 710 16.35 16.61 -20.17
N GLY A 711 16.94 16.55 -21.37
CA GLY A 711 16.96 17.64 -22.35
C GLY A 711 15.87 17.45 -23.39
N ILE A 712 15.17 18.49 -23.75
CA ILE A 712 14.17 18.43 -24.82
C ILE A 712 14.85 18.34 -26.20
N VAL A 713 14.41 17.39 -27.03
CA VAL A 713 14.82 17.29 -28.43
C VAL A 713 13.75 17.93 -29.32
N GLU A 714 12.51 17.48 -29.23
CA GLU A 714 11.41 18.06 -29.98
C GLU A 714 10.06 17.77 -29.31
N LYS A 715 9.05 18.55 -29.60
CA LYS A 715 7.66 18.28 -29.24
C LYS A 715 7.00 17.51 -30.40
N ILE A 716 6.54 16.28 -30.12
CA ILE A 716 5.89 15.40 -31.09
C ILE A 716 4.39 15.73 -31.12
N GLY A 717 3.89 16.26 -32.21
CA GLY A 717 2.46 16.50 -32.42
C GLY A 717 1.91 17.82 -31.88
N LYS A 718 1.02 18.45 -32.63
CA LYS A 718 0.18 19.54 -32.17
C LYS A 718 -0.93 18.97 -31.31
N GLY A 719 -0.93 19.27 -30.01
CA GLY A 719 -2.14 19.07 -29.21
C GLY A 719 -3.33 19.73 -29.92
N LYS A 720 -4.39 18.99 -30.16
CA LYS A 720 -5.67 19.51 -30.69
C LYS A 720 -6.23 20.55 -29.70
N GLY A 721 -5.75 21.79 -29.78
CA GLY A 721 -6.13 22.88 -28.89
C GLY A 721 -5.79 24.27 -29.44
N ASP A 722 -5.03 24.34 -30.54
CA ASP A 722 -4.68 25.62 -31.19
C ASP A 722 -5.65 26.04 -32.33
N ALA A 723 -6.92 25.57 -32.26
CA ALA A 723 -7.97 26.21 -33.09
C ALA A 723 -8.37 27.51 -32.43
N GLY A 724 -7.82 28.59 -32.96
CA GLY A 724 -8.02 29.98 -32.53
C GLY A 724 -9.49 30.34 -32.32
N THR A 725 -9.80 30.89 -31.20
CA THR A 725 -10.89 31.84 -31.08
C THR A 725 -10.44 33.13 -31.82
N GLY A 726 -10.70 33.15 -33.11
CA GLY A 726 -10.75 34.40 -33.84
C GLY A 726 -11.83 35.28 -33.23
N VAL A 727 -11.43 36.25 -32.46
CA VAL A 727 -12.28 37.40 -32.15
C VAL A 727 -12.30 38.25 -33.41
N THR A 728 -13.40 38.17 -34.14
CA THR A 728 -13.78 39.22 -35.11
C THR A 728 -14.81 40.09 -34.44
N GLY A 729 -14.49 41.41 -34.34
CA GLY A 729 -15.40 42.54 -34.28
C GLY A 729 -16.15 42.74 -32.99
#